data_dcf72156d2a62c1c68ce91e13d2d757b
#
_entry.id   dcf72156d2a62c1c68ce91e13d2d757b
#
_cell.length_a   1.000
_cell.length_b   1.000
_cell.length_c   1.000
_cell.angle_alpha   90.00
_cell.angle_beta   90.00
_cell.angle_gamma   90.00
#
_symmetry.space_group_name_H-M   'P 1'
#
loop_
_entity.id
_entity.type
_entity.pdbx_description
1 polymer ?
#
loop_
_entity_poly.entity_id
_entity_poly.type
_entity_poly.pdbx_seq_one_letter_code
_entity_poly.pdbx_strand_id
1 'polypeptide(L)'
;MKFGYFDDANKEYVITSPKTPLPWINYLGSENFFSLISNTCGGYSFYKDAKLLRLTRYRYNNVPFDSNGHYYYIKEGDTIWNPGWMPAKTDLDAYECHHGMGYSTFRSSKNDLQAELTAFVPVGKNCEINQLTLTNNSKETKDFSVFSYVEFCLWNAMDDMTNFQRNFSTGEVEVHGSAIYHKTEYRERRNHYALYAVNAPVDGYDTDRDSFLGAYGENSAPEVVVSGQSKNSVASGWAPVGSHHLKASLAPGESKTFVFILAYIENPVEEKWIGRAEDGNINRTRAEALMKEFDSKEKSEAALAELKKYWDELLSHFTVSSSEEKLDRMVNIWHQYQCMVTFNMSRSASYFESGIGRGMGFRDSCQDLLGFVHLIPDRARERILDIAATQFEDGSAYHQYQPLTKKGNSDIGSGFNDDPLWLIAGTAAYIKETGDYTILDEMTPYDSDPSKATDFMEHLRRSFHYTMDHLGPHKLPLIGRADWNDCLNLNCFSTEPGESFQTFGPSEGPNAESVFIAGMFVRYGKDYVEICRHRGLEDEAKLAENAIAEMEKTVLDAGWDGEWFLRAYDHYKNKIGSKECEDGKIFIEPQGFCVMAEIGLKEGNCLKAMESVEKYLDTKYGIVLLQPPYHRYHVELGEISSYPPGYKENAGIFCHNNPWISIAETVVGRGNRAWQVYTRTCPAYIEDISEIHRTEPYVYSQMIAGKDAPNFGEAKNSWLTGTAAWTFLDVSQYILGIRPDYDGLTVDPCIPSTLDGFEAKRDFRGVTYHISVRNPKHVEKGVASMTVDGIAVDGNTIPLPTGKTEVSVEVVMG
;
A
#
# COMPACT_ATOMS: atom_id res chain seq x y z
N MET A 1 -0.68 21.17 15.48
CA MET A 1 -2.17 21.19 15.54
C MET A 1 -2.67 19.82 15.11
N LYS A 2 -3.62 19.25 15.84
CA LYS A 2 -4.28 17.99 15.50
C LYS A 2 -5.60 18.27 14.78
N PHE A 3 -5.98 17.38 13.88
CA PHE A 3 -7.26 17.42 13.16
C PHE A 3 -8.17 16.26 13.55
N GLY A 4 -7.75 15.44 14.51
CA GLY A 4 -8.46 14.26 14.96
C GLY A 4 -7.74 13.55 16.11
N TYR A 5 -8.12 12.30 16.35
CA TYR A 5 -7.56 11.45 17.40
C TYR A 5 -7.77 9.97 17.10
N PHE A 6 -6.93 9.11 17.69
CA PHE A 6 -7.10 7.66 17.63
C PHE A 6 -8.17 7.18 18.63
N ASP A 7 -9.10 6.38 18.17
CA ASP A 7 -10.04 5.59 18.97
C ASP A 7 -9.63 4.10 18.89
N ASP A 8 -8.76 3.68 19.80
CA ASP A 8 -8.20 2.32 19.80
C ASP A 8 -9.27 1.26 20.12
N ALA A 9 -10.29 1.61 20.90
CA ALA A 9 -11.37 0.69 21.25
C ALA A 9 -12.20 0.27 20.04
N ASN A 10 -12.43 1.20 19.11
CA ASN A 10 -13.15 0.94 17.85
C ASN A 10 -12.22 0.68 16.68
N LYS A 11 -10.91 0.77 16.84
CA LYS A 11 -9.89 0.70 15.79
C LYS A 11 -10.14 1.73 14.68
N GLU A 12 -10.39 2.98 15.07
CA GLU A 12 -10.71 4.09 14.19
C GLU A 12 -9.73 5.26 14.38
N TYR A 13 -9.56 6.06 13.33
CA TYR A 13 -9.06 7.42 13.44
C TYR A 13 -10.22 8.37 13.20
N VAL A 14 -10.51 9.23 14.18
CA VAL A 14 -11.64 10.18 14.15
C VAL A 14 -11.13 11.55 13.73
N ILE A 15 -11.59 12.03 12.58
CA ILE A 15 -11.26 13.34 12.02
C ILE A 15 -12.37 14.32 12.43
N THR A 16 -12.01 15.40 13.11
CA THR A 16 -12.97 16.35 13.70
C THR A 16 -13.16 17.62 12.86
N SER A 17 -12.52 17.72 11.71
CA SER A 17 -12.67 18.85 10.79
C SER A 17 -12.61 18.37 9.34
N PRO A 18 -13.53 18.81 8.47
CA PRO A 18 -13.43 18.47 7.05
C PRO A 18 -12.26 19.18 6.34
N LYS A 19 -11.71 20.24 6.98
CA LYS A 19 -10.64 21.09 6.41
C LYS A 19 -9.26 20.60 6.85
N THR A 20 -8.95 19.34 6.59
CA THR A 20 -7.62 18.76 6.77
C THR A 20 -6.60 19.37 5.79
N PRO A 21 -5.28 19.32 6.06
CA PRO A 21 -4.25 19.92 5.18
C PRO A 21 -4.23 19.34 3.77
N LEU A 22 -4.58 18.09 3.62
CA LEU A 22 -4.82 17.35 2.39
C LEU A 22 -6.07 16.48 2.60
N PRO A 23 -6.72 15.95 1.55
CA PRO A 23 -7.72 14.91 1.74
C PRO A 23 -7.10 13.72 2.48
N TRP A 24 -7.70 13.31 3.60
CA TRP A 24 -7.27 12.14 4.37
C TRP A 24 -8.17 10.96 4.01
N ILE A 25 -7.59 9.92 3.46
CA ILE A 25 -8.33 8.84 2.81
C ILE A 25 -8.34 7.54 3.63
N ASN A 26 -9.26 6.66 3.24
CA ASN A 26 -9.31 5.26 3.61
C ASN A 26 -9.53 4.38 2.38
N TYR A 27 -9.01 3.16 2.41
CA TYR A 27 -9.27 2.14 1.40
C TYR A 27 -10.32 1.16 1.91
N LEU A 28 -11.30 0.87 1.08
CA LEU A 28 -12.37 -0.09 1.35
C LEU A 28 -12.21 -1.30 0.44
N GLY A 29 -12.48 -2.50 0.97
CA GLY A 29 -12.35 -3.75 0.22
C GLY A 29 -11.07 -4.53 0.53
N SER A 30 -11.08 -5.82 0.22
CA SER A 30 -10.01 -6.73 0.59
C SER A 30 -9.61 -7.75 -0.48
N GLU A 31 -10.42 -7.96 -1.53
CA GLU A 31 -10.19 -9.02 -2.52
C GLU A 31 -10.24 -8.53 -3.97
N ASN A 32 -11.43 -8.25 -4.47
CA ASN A 32 -11.64 -7.92 -5.89
C ASN A 32 -12.26 -6.55 -6.13
N PHE A 33 -13.18 -6.12 -5.26
CA PHE A 33 -13.82 -4.82 -5.36
C PHE A 33 -13.22 -3.87 -4.33
N PHE A 34 -12.84 -2.70 -4.78
CA PHE A 34 -12.20 -1.68 -3.95
C PHE A 34 -12.79 -0.31 -4.18
N SER A 35 -12.81 0.48 -3.11
CA SER A 35 -13.15 1.90 -3.15
C SER A 35 -12.15 2.69 -2.31
N LEU A 36 -11.89 3.92 -2.72
CA LEU A 36 -11.14 4.90 -1.96
C LEU A 36 -12.12 5.99 -1.55
N ILE A 37 -12.04 6.41 -0.29
CA ILE A 37 -12.91 7.47 0.22
C ILE A 37 -12.09 8.44 1.08
N SER A 38 -12.23 9.75 0.83
CA SER A 38 -11.62 10.79 1.64
C SER A 38 -12.52 11.20 2.81
N ASN A 39 -11.96 11.94 3.75
CA ASN A 39 -12.73 12.55 4.84
C ASN A 39 -13.83 13.52 4.38
N THR A 40 -13.90 13.83 3.08
CA THR A 40 -14.96 14.65 2.47
C THR A 40 -15.77 13.92 1.41
N CYS A 41 -15.76 12.58 1.41
CA CYS A 41 -16.45 11.69 0.46
C CYS A 41 -15.92 11.78 -0.99
N GLY A 42 -14.72 12.31 -1.21
CA GLY A 42 -14.02 12.19 -2.49
C GLY A 42 -13.49 10.77 -2.69
N GLY A 43 -13.31 10.35 -3.95
CA GLY A 43 -12.74 9.02 -4.23
C GLY A 43 -13.35 8.34 -5.45
N TYR A 44 -13.06 7.05 -5.60
CA TYR A 44 -13.54 6.24 -6.72
C TYR A 44 -13.58 4.75 -6.38
N SER A 45 -14.32 3.99 -7.18
CA SER A 45 -14.47 2.54 -7.04
C SER A 45 -14.06 1.81 -8.31
N PHE A 46 -13.52 0.60 -8.15
CA PHE A 46 -13.08 -0.24 -9.26
C PHE A 46 -13.13 -1.73 -8.91
N TYR A 47 -13.11 -2.58 -9.95
CA TYR A 47 -13.03 -4.02 -9.82
C TYR A 47 -11.67 -4.52 -10.33
N LYS A 48 -10.88 -5.16 -9.50
CA LYS A 48 -9.53 -5.73 -9.75
C LYS A 48 -8.47 -4.74 -10.27
N ASP A 49 -8.81 -3.88 -11.23
CA ASP A 49 -7.88 -2.99 -11.91
C ASP A 49 -8.43 -1.57 -12.01
N ALA A 50 -7.76 -0.64 -11.35
CA ALA A 50 -8.17 0.76 -11.32
C ALA A 50 -8.02 1.49 -12.67
N LYS A 51 -7.26 0.94 -13.61
CA LYS A 51 -7.07 1.50 -14.95
C LYS A 51 -8.13 1.02 -15.93
N LEU A 52 -8.44 -0.30 -15.94
CA LEU A 52 -9.25 -0.94 -16.97
C LEU A 52 -10.68 -1.30 -16.54
N LEU A 53 -10.93 -1.43 -15.23
CA LEU A 53 -12.26 -1.78 -14.70
C LEU A 53 -12.71 -0.77 -13.63
N ARG A 54 -12.54 0.51 -13.90
CA ARG A 54 -12.99 1.61 -13.06
C ARG A 54 -14.48 1.86 -13.23
N LEU A 55 -15.22 1.91 -12.12
CA LEU A 55 -16.67 2.15 -12.12
C LEU A 55 -16.99 3.64 -12.09
N THR A 56 -16.31 4.40 -11.21
CA THR A 56 -16.61 5.82 -11.00
C THR A 56 -15.43 6.70 -11.37
N ARG A 57 -15.78 7.93 -11.82
CA ARG A 57 -14.80 8.92 -12.26
C ARG A 57 -14.00 9.50 -11.11
N TYR A 58 -12.71 9.65 -11.34
CA TYR A 58 -11.80 10.43 -10.51
C TYR A 58 -10.64 10.95 -11.34
N ARG A 59 -10.25 12.20 -11.17
CA ARG A 59 -9.15 12.82 -11.88
C ARG A 59 -8.03 13.19 -10.92
N TYR A 60 -6.88 12.59 -11.08
CA TYR A 60 -5.70 12.80 -10.25
C TYR A 60 -5.20 14.24 -10.24
N ASN A 61 -5.40 14.99 -11.32
CA ASN A 61 -5.03 16.40 -11.41
C ASN A 61 -5.93 17.34 -10.58
N ASN A 62 -7.00 16.84 -10.00
CA ASN A 62 -7.85 17.60 -9.08
C ASN A 62 -7.34 17.62 -7.64
N VAL A 63 -6.39 16.76 -7.27
CA VAL A 63 -5.80 16.76 -5.94
C VAL A 63 -4.98 18.06 -5.74
N PRO A 64 -5.12 18.78 -4.62
CA PRO A 64 -5.85 18.44 -3.38
C PRO A 64 -7.32 18.88 -3.31
N PHE A 65 -7.94 19.30 -4.41
CA PHE A 65 -9.32 19.81 -4.41
C PHE A 65 -10.38 18.80 -3.99
N ASP A 66 -10.06 17.49 -4.01
CA ASP A 66 -10.94 16.40 -3.58
C ASP A 66 -12.32 16.47 -4.23
N SER A 67 -12.35 16.68 -5.52
CA SER A 67 -13.54 16.70 -6.35
C SER A 67 -13.69 15.37 -7.07
N ASN A 68 -14.90 14.94 -7.31
CA ASN A 68 -15.38 13.63 -7.69
C ASN A 68 -15.39 12.64 -6.51
N GLY A 69 -16.53 12.06 -6.29
CA GLY A 69 -16.80 11.13 -5.19
C GLY A 69 -18.23 10.61 -5.23
N HIS A 70 -18.62 9.99 -4.12
CA HIS A 70 -20.00 9.53 -3.91
C HIS A 70 -20.70 10.54 -3.01
N TYR A 71 -21.58 11.36 -3.57
CA TYR A 71 -22.17 12.47 -2.87
C TYR A 71 -23.64 12.24 -2.54
N TYR A 72 -24.04 12.72 -1.37
CA TYR A 72 -25.42 12.73 -0.90
C TYR A 72 -25.76 14.16 -0.49
N TYR A 73 -26.56 14.85 -1.33
CA TYR A 73 -27.03 16.20 -1.02
C TYR A 73 -28.30 16.09 -0.20
N ILE A 74 -28.35 16.80 0.91
CA ILE A 74 -29.52 16.94 1.75
C ILE A 74 -30.02 18.37 1.57
N LYS A 75 -31.29 18.50 1.10
CA LYS A 75 -31.94 19.79 0.87
C LYS A 75 -33.11 19.95 1.81
N GLU A 76 -33.03 20.96 2.68
CA GLU A 76 -34.10 21.41 3.59
C GLU A 76 -34.41 22.89 3.30
N GLY A 77 -35.57 23.20 2.73
CA GLY A 77 -35.85 24.54 2.22
C GLY A 77 -34.80 25.01 1.20
N ASP A 78 -34.13 26.12 1.50
CA ASP A 78 -33.04 26.66 0.69
C ASP A 78 -31.65 26.17 1.12
N THR A 79 -31.55 25.42 2.23
CA THR A 79 -30.28 24.88 2.75
C THR A 79 -29.93 23.59 2.03
N ILE A 80 -28.74 23.54 1.44
CA ILE A 80 -28.17 22.36 0.77
C ILE A 80 -26.85 22.04 1.49
N TRP A 81 -26.67 20.80 1.92
CA TRP A 81 -25.47 20.35 2.59
C TRP A 81 -25.18 18.87 2.29
N ASN A 82 -23.97 18.41 2.64
CA ASN A 82 -23.53 17.03 2.44
C ASN A 82 -22.96 16.47 3.74
N PRO A 83 -23.17 15.18 4.06
CA PRO A 83 -22.59 14.56 5.27
C PRO A 83 -21.06 14.65 5.34
N GLY A 84 -20.36 14.56 4.21
CA GLY A 84 -18.91 14.75 4.11
C GLY A 84 -18.45 16.19 3.89
N TRP A 85 -19.34 17.20 3.98
CA TRP A 85 -19.06 18.61 3.73
C TRP A 85 -18.91 18.95 2.23
N MET A 86 -18.10 18.22 1.47
CA MET A 86 -18.02 18.37 0.01
C MET A 86 -19.25 17.72 -0.68
N PRO A 87 -19.67 18.18 -1.86
CA PRO A 87 -19.10 19.31 -2.62
C PRO A 87 -19.76 20.66 -2.31
N ALA A 88 -20.88 20.72 -1.58
CA ALA A 88 -21.59 21.96 -1.29
C ALA A 88 -20.80 22.95 -0.41
N LYS A 89 -19.92 22.43 0.44
CA LYS A 89 -19.07 23.20 1.37
C LYS A 89 -19.88 24.10 2.35
N THR A 90 -21.14 23.71 2.59
CA THR A 90 -21.97 24.39 3.59
C THR A 90 -21.40 24.12 4.96
N ASP A 91 -21.25 25.16 5.79
CA ASP A 91 -20.77 25.01 7.15
C ASP A 91 -21.74 24.13 7.95
N LEU A 92 -21.20 23.06 8.53
CA LEU A 92 -21.93 22.08 9.33
C LEU A 92 -21.95 22.50 10.79
N ASP A 93 -23.00 22.11 11.51
CA ASP A 93 -23.13 22.39 12.94
C ASP A 93 -22.30 21.41 13.77
N ALA A 94 -22.13 20.18 13.28
CA ALA A 94 -21.20 19.16 13.78
C ALA A 94 -20.64 18.34 12.62
N TYR A 95 -19.41 17.85 12.78
CA TYR A 95 -18.76 17.01 11.80
C TYR A 95 -17.72 16.10 12.46
N GLU A 96 -17.82 14.82 12.17
CA GLU A 96 -16.78 13.81 12.41
C GLU A 96 -16.73 12.83 11.24
N CYS A 97 -15.51 12.41 10.90
CA CYS A 97 -15.27 11.31 9.98
C CYS A 97 -14.45 10.24 10.70
N HIS A 98 -14.98 9.04 10.77
CA HIS A 98 -14.38 7.87 11.40
C HIS A 98 -13.83 6.95 10.33
N HIS A 99 -12.52 6.88 10.15
CA HIS A 99 -11.87 5.91 9.28
C HIS A 99 -11.51 4.66 10.10
N GLY A 100 -12.19 3.56 9.80
CA GLY A 100 -11.98 2.27 10.45
C GLY A 100 -11.42 1.21 9.48
N MET A 101 -11.37 -0.03 9.93
CA MET A 101 -10.82 -1.14 9.17
C MET A 101 -11.79 -1.56 8.05
N GLY A 102 -11.55 -1.04 6.84
CA GLY A 102 -12.36 -1.33 5.65
C GLY A 102 -13.71 -0.62 5.58
N TYR A 103 -13.95 0.38 6.43
CA TYR A 103 -15.15 1.23 6.40
C TYR A 103 -14.85 2.67 6.79
N SER A 104 -15.75 3.58 6.43
CA SER A 104 -15.70 4.99 6.88
C SER A 104 -17.09 5.45 7.25
N THR A 105 -17.23 6.15 8.40
CA THR A 105 -18.49 6.69 8.87
C THR A 105 -18.40 8.20 9.05
N PHE A 106 -19.30 8.94 8.42
CA PHE A 106 -19.44 10.39 8.56
C PHE A 106 -20.62 10.69 9.47
N ARG A 107 -20.38 11.40 10.56
CA ARG A 107 -21.40 11.90 11.48
C ARG A 107 -21.41 13.41 11.41
N SER A 108 -22.49 13.97 10.89
CA SER A 108 -22.60 15.40 10.70
C SER A 108 -24.03 15.89 10.94
N SER A 109 -24.19 17.19 11.19
CA SER A 109 -25.51 17.77 11.35
C SER A 109 -25.60 19.17 10.78
N LYS A 110 -26.82 19.54 10.35
CA LYS A 110 -27.19 20.90 9.97
C LYS A 110 -28.65 21.14 10.37
N ASN A 111 -28.89 22.29 11.04
CA ASN A 111 -30.24 22.69 11.50
C ASN A 111 -30.97 21.58 12.28
N ASP A 112 -30.31 20.92 13.24
CA ASP A 112 -30.86 19.79 14.02
C ASP A 112 -31.28 18.55 13.19
N LEU A 113 -30.95 18.48 11.90
CA LEU A 113 -31.00 17.25 11.13
C LEU A 113 -29.62 16.61 11.12
N GLN A 114 -29.54 15.40 11.72
CA GLN A 114 -28.29 14.63 11.81
C GLN A 114 -28.24 13.63 10.69
N ALA A 115 -27.07 13.49 10.06
CA ALA A 115 -26.75 12.44 9.11
C ALA A 115 -25.64 11.53 9.66
N GLU A 116 -25.84 10.22 9.54
CA GLU A 116 -24.80 9.22 9.68
C GLU A 116 -24.71 8.45 8.36
N LEU A 117 -23.57 8.62 7.65
CA LEU A 117 -23.27 7.94 6.39
C LEU A 117 -22.14 6.95 6.62
N THR A 118 -22.39 5.66 6.44
CA THR A 118 -21.37 4.60 6.53
C THR A 118 -21.12 3.98 5.17
N ALA A 119 -19.89 4.07 4.68
CA ALA A 119 -19.42 3.47 3.43
C ALA A 119 -18.51 2.28 3.71
N PHE A 120 -18.75 1.14 3.07
CA PHE A 120 -17.93 -0.07 3.21
C PHE A 120 -18.11 -1.03 2.03
N VAL A 121 -17.17 -1.95 1.87
CA VAL A 121 -17.25 -3.08 0.93
C VAL A 121 -17.47 -4.35 1.74
N PRO A 122 -18.60 -5.04 1.60
CA PRO A 122 -18.86 -6.29 2.31
C PRO A 122 -17.87 -7.40 1.93
N VAL A 123 -17.54 -8.26 2.88
CA VAL A 123 -16.60 -9.38 2.66
C VAL A 123 -17.07 -10.28 1.51
N GLY A 124 -16.19 -10.56 0.55
CA GLY A 124 -16.45 -11.41 -0.60
C GLY A 124 -17.48 -10.88 -1.61
N LYS A 125 -17.85 -9.59 -1.55
CA LYS A 125 -18.81 -8.98 -2.48
C LYS A 125 -18.15 -7.97 -3.42
N ASN A 126 -18.68 -7.86 -4.62
CA ASN A 126 -18.21 -6.91 -5.64
C ASN A 126 -19.08 -5.64 -5.65
N CYS A 127 -19.27 -5.05 -4.47
CA CYS A 127 -20.07 -3.83 -4.30
C CYS A 127 -19.59 -3.00 -3.12
N GLU A 128 -19.88 -1.73 -3.21
CA GLU A 128 -19.80 -0.77 -2.11
C GLU A 128 -21.21 -0.50 -1.60
N ILE A 129 -21.37 -0.51 -0.28
CA ILE A 129 -22.62 -0.15 0.42
C ILE A 129 -22.40 1.22 1.05
N ASN A 130 -23.37 2.13 0.84
CA ASN A 130 -23.44 3.42 1.49
C ASN A 130 -24.76 3.49 2.26
N GLN A 131 -24.69 3.32 3.58
CA GLN A 131 -25.85 3.39 4.46
C GLN A 131 -25.99 4.83 5.00
N LEU A 132 -27.04 5.55 4.59
CA LEU A 132 -27.34 6.92 5.06
C LEU A 132 -28.53 6.87 6.00
N THR A 133 -28.30 7.22 7.27
CA THR A 133 -29.35 7.39 8.28
C THR A 133 -29.50 8.88 8.61
N LEU A 134 -30.73 9.40 8.47
CA LEU A 134 -31.09 10.77 8.83
C LEU A 134 -32.00 10.75 10.06
N THR A 135 -31.68 11.59 11.06
CA THR A 135 -32.40 11.68 12.33
C THR A 135 -32.81 13.15 12.60
N ASN A 136 -34.07 13.36 12.87
CA ASN A 136 -34.59 14.68 13.26
C ASN A 136 -34.43 14.91 14.77
N ASN A 137 -33.45 15.70 15.16
CA ASN A 137 -33.21 16.07 16.57
C ASN A 137 -33.94 17.37 16.99
N SER A 138 -34.72 17.96 16.09
CA SER A 138 -35.49 19.18 16.38
C SER A 138 -36.83 18.83 17.07
N LYS A 139 -37.57 19.88 17.45
CA LYS A 139 -38.89 19.75 18.06
C LYS A 139 -40.05 19.82 17.08
N GLU A 140 -39.74 20.00 15.77
CA GLU A 140 -40.74 20.16 14.72
C GLU A 140 -40.51 19.06 13.65
N THR A 141 -41.54 18.75 12.88
CA THR A 141 -41.43 17.86 11.73
C THR A 141 -40.53 18.51 10.69
N LYS A 142 -39.62 17.72 10.12
CA LYS A 142 -38.70 18.17 9.06
C LYS A 142 -39.01 17.47 7.75
N ASP A 143 -39.23 18.30 6.73
CA ASP A 143 -39.38 17.87 5.34
C ASP A 143 -38.06 18.15 4.58
N PHE A 144 -37.51 17.15 3.92
CA PHE A 144 -36.26 17.29 3.16
C PHE A 144 -36.22 16.36 1.95
N SER A 145 -35.28 16.64 1.07
CA SER A 145 -34.95 15.77 -0.06
C SER A 145 -33.51 15.31 0.05
N VAL A 146 -33.25 14.06 -0.35
CA VAL A 146 -31.91 13.50 -0.55
C VAL A 146 -31.70 13.29 -2.05
N PHE A 147 -30.58 13.82 -2.57
CA PHE A 147 -30.11 13.52 -3.93
C PHE A 147 -28.80 12.80 -3.84
N SER A 148 -28.74 11.55 -4.29
CA SER A 148 -27.50 10.82 -4.42
C SER A 148 -26.78 11.22 -5.72
N TYR A 149 -25.47 11.05 -5.80
CA TYR A 149 -24.71 11.32 -7.01
C TYR A 149 -23.45 10.47 -7.10
N VAL A 150 -23.31 9.78 -8.23
CA VAL A 150 -22.06 9.16 -8.69
C VAL A 150 -21.86 9.49 -10.17
N GLU A 151 -20.63 9.68 -10.62
CA GLU A 151 -20.31 9.88 -12.03
C GLU A 151 -19.61 8.62 -12.57
N PHE A 152 -20.17 7.98 -13.60
CA PHE A 152 -19.63 6.75 -14.14
C PHE A 152 -18.39 7.02 -15.03
N CYS A 153 -17.36 6.21 -14.83
CA CYS A 153 -16.26 6.03 -15.76
C CYS A 153 -16.65 4.99 -16.82
N LEU A 154 -16.24 5.18 -18.07
CA LEU A 154 -16.41 4.18 -19.12
C LEU A 154 -15.29 3.14 -19.07
N TRP A 155 -15.03 2.58 -17.88
CA TRP A 155 -14.07 1.53 -17.54
C TRP A 155 -12.59 1.93 -17.65
N ASN A 156 -12.16 2.57 -18.75
CA ASN A 156 -10.77 2.96 -18.96
C ASN A 156 -10.47 4.34 -18.35
N ALA A 157 -9.80 4.33 -17.23
CA ALA A 157 -9.47 5.55 -16.48
C ALA A 157 -8.48 6.48 -17.21
N MET A 158 -7.62 5.94 -18.08
CA MET A 158 -6.66 6.75 -18.85
C MET A 158 -7.38 7.62 -19.87
N ASP A 159 -8.37 7.07 -20.57
CA ASP A 159 -9.20 7.82 -21.49
C ASP A 159 -10.02 8.89 -20.78
N ASP A 160 -10.51 8.61 -19.57
CA ASP A 160 -11.21 9.59 -18.74
C ASP A 160 -10.27 10.72 -18.29
N MET A 161 -9.05 10.40 -17.89
CA MET A 161 -8.07 11.39 -17.43
C MET A 161 -7.70 12.39 -18.54
N THR A 162 -7.65 11.96 -19.79
CA THR A 162 -7.34 12.81 -20.95
C THR A 162 -8.56 13.52 -21.55
N ASN A 163 -9.72 13.43 -20.94
CA ASN A 163 -11.02 13.88 -21.49
C ASN A 163 -11.50 13.13 -22.75
N PHE A 164 -10.83 12.07 -23.18
CA PHE A 164 -11.20 11.33 -24.36
C PHE A 164 -12.62 10.76 -24.25
N GLN A 165 -12.94 10.16 -23.11
CA GLN A 165 -14.29 9.62 -22.88
C GLN A 165 -15.37 10.68 -22.96
N ARG A 166 -15.11 11.88 -22.43
CA ARG A 166 -16.09 12.96 -22.43
C ARG A 166 -16.37 13.52 -23.83
N ASN A 167 -15.36 13.56 -24.68
CA ASN A 167 -15.47 14.21 -25.98
C ASN A 167 -15.75 13.24 -27.13
N PHE A 168 -15.30 11.99 -27.03
CA PHE A 168 -15.35 11.02 -28.13
C PHE A 168 -16.04 9.71 -27.80
N SER A 169 -16.31 9.44 -26.53
CA SER A 169 -16.94 8.21 -26.07
C SER A 169 -18.29 8.51 -25.44
N THR A 170 -19.23 7.59 -25.59
CA THR A 170 -20.59 7.76 -25.13
C THR A 170 -21.01 6.65 -24.19
N GLY A 171 -21.70 7.00 -23.12
CA GLY A 171 -22.31 6.08 -22.18
C GLY A 171 -23.78 5.85 -22.46
N GLU A 172 -24.29 4.72 -22.00
CA GLU A 172 -25.69 4.37 -22.09
C GLU A 172 -26.16 3.77 -20.76
N VAL A 173 -27.31 4.24 -20.29
CA VAL A 173 -27.89 3.86 -19.02
C VAL A 173 -29.30 3.29 -19.23
N GLU A 174 -29.65 2.34 -18.40
CA GLU A 174 -30.98 1.77 -18.27
C GLU A 174 -31.50 1.97 -16.85
N VAL A 175 -32.75 2.39 -16.67
CA VAL A 175 -33.33 2.66 -15.34
C VAL A 175 -34.56 1.78 -15.12
N HIS A 176 -34.59 1.06 -13.99
CA HIS A 176 -35.73 0.26 -13.56
C HIS A 176 -35.99 0.48 -12.07
N GLY A 177 -37.09 1.20 -11.79
CA GLY A 177 -37.43 1.55 -10.39
C GLY A 177 -36.35 2.39 -9.75
N SER A 178 -35.75 1.87 -8.67
CA SER A 178 -34.64 2.48 -7.91
C SER A 178 -33.26 2.01 -8.36
N ALA A 179 -33.15 1.31 -9.48
CA ALA A 179 -31.90 0.78 -9.99
C ALA A 179 -31.50 1.44 -11.32
N ILE A 180 -30.26 1.90 -11.37
CA ILE A 180 -29.61 2.54 -12.52
C ILE A 180 -28.48 1.60 -12.97
N TYR A 181 -28.51 1.22 -14.26
CA TYR A 181 -27.56 0.30 -14.87
C TYR A 181 -26.73 1.02 -15.93
N HIS A 182 -25.44 1.18 -15.71
CA HIS A 182 -24.51 1.66 -16.72
C HIS A 182 -24.01 0.46 -17.53
N LYS A 183 -24.57 0.27 -18.74
CA LYS A 183 -24.41 -0.94 -19.54
C LYS A 183 -23.42 -0.84 -20.69
N THR A 184 -22.75 0.28 -20.84
CA THR A 184 -21.87 0.59 -21.97
C THR A 184 -20.71 -0.40 -22.12
N GLU A 185 -20.52 -0.91 -23.34
CA GLU A 185 -19.40 -1.78 -23.73
C GLU A 185 -18.31 -0.92 -24.39
N TYR A 186 -17.58 -0.18 -23.57
CA TYR A 186 -16.59 0.76 -24.07
C TYR A 186 -15.36 0.03 -24.67
N ARG A 187 -15.16 0.21 -26.01
CA ARG A 187 -14.06 -0.35 -26.82
C ARG A 187 -13.90 -1.87 -26.77
N GLU A 188 -14.65 -2.56 -25.95
CA GLU A 188 -14.58 -4.00 -25.77
C GLU A 188 -15.98 -4.58 -25.60
N ARG A 189 -16.21 -5.75 -26.18
CA ARG A 189 -17.40 -6.52 -25.90
C ARG A 189 -17.20 -7.28 -24.60
N ARG A 190 -17.80 -6.78 -23.54
CA ARG A 190 -17.75 -7.34 -22.20
C ARG A 190 -19.14 -7.71 -21.70
N ASN A 191 -19.17 -8.65 -20.81
CA ASN A 191 -20.38 -9.19 -20.17
C ASN A 191 -20.68 -8.53 -18.82
N HIS A 192 -19.97 -7.48 -18.45
CA HIS A 192 -20.17 -6.73 -17.21
C HIS A 192 -20.92 -5.41 -17.41
N TYR A 193 -21.45 -4.90 -16.30
CA TYR A 193 -22.05 -3.58 -16.17
C TYR A 193 -21.97 -3.07 -14.74
N ALA A 194 -22.15 -1.75 -14.54
CA ALA A 194 -22.24 -1.16 -13.21
C ALA A 194 -23.71 -1.01 -12.80
N LEU A 195 -23.98 -1.30 -11.52
CA LEU A 195 -25.27 -1.07 -10.85
C LEU A 195 -25.10 0.06 -9.84
N TYR A 196 -26.05 1.01 -9.85
CA TYR A 196 -26.24 1.95 -8.76
C TYR A 196 -27.71 1.94 -8.34
N ALA A 197 -28.02 1.56 -7.11
CA ALA A 197 -29.38 1.34 -6.64
C ALA A 197 -29.58 1.82 -5.21
N VAL A 198 -30.84 2.04 -4.82
CA VAL A 198 -31.24 2.32 -3.43
C VAL A 198 -32.41 1.43 -3.02
N ASN A 199 -32.48 1.07 -1.73
CA ASN A 199 -33.50 0.18 -1.16
C ASN A 199 -34.88 0.82 -0.93
N ALA A 200 -35.13 1.99 -1.50
CA ALA A 200 -36.38 2.75 -1.36
C ALA A 200 -36.98 3.12 -2.73
N PRO A 201 -38.32 3.28 -2.82
CA PRO A 201 -38.90 3.92 -3.97
C PRO A 201 -38.35 5.34 -4.15
N VAL A 202 -38.05 5.73 -5.37
CA VAL A 202 -37.51 7.06 -5.71
C VAL A 202 -38.62 7.99 -6.18
N ASP A 203 -38.55 9.27 -5.80
CA ASP A 203 -39.43 10.34 -6.29
C ASP A 203 -38.98 10.86 -7.67
N GLY A 204 -37.76 10.57 -8.05
CA GLY A 204 -37.19 10.88 -9.34
C GLY A 204 -35.74 10.41 -9.45
N TYR A 205 -35.16 10.59 -10.63
CA TYR A 205 -33.77 10.24 -10.91
C TYR A 205 -33.19 11.14 -12.00
N ASP A 206 -31.88 11.18 -12.12
CA ASP A 206 -31.18 11.76 -13.25
C ASP A 206 -29.94 10.94 -13.59
N THR A 207 -29.73 10.68 -14.88
CA THR A 207 -28.56 9.90 -15.33
C THR A 207 -27.72 10.62 -16.38
N ASP A 208 -28.13 11.80 -16.82
CA ASP A 208 -27.36 12.69 -17.69
C ASP A 208 -26.74 13.82 -16.87
N ARG A 209 -25.43 13.97 -16.99
CA ARG A 209 -24.64 14.94 -16.19
C ARG A 209 -25.07 16.38 -16.43
N ASP A 210 -25.26 16.77 -17.70
CA ASP A 210 -25.58 18.15 -18.02
C ASP A 210 -27.00 18.49 -17.58
N SER A 211 -27.92 17.52 -17.62
CA SER A 211 -29.29 17.67 -17.06
C SER A 211 -29.25 17.82 -15.54
N PHE A 212 -28.39 17.07 -14.83
CA PHE A 212 -28.29 17.14 -13.39
C PHE A 212 -27.62 18.43 -12.90
N LEU A 213 -26.45 18.78 -13.45
CA LEU A 213 -25.69 19.96 -13.03
C LEU A 213 -26.29 21.27 -13.56
N GLY A 214 -26.85 21.24 -14.76
CA GLY A 214 -27.23 22.44 -15.51
C GLY A 214 -26.09 23.00 -16.38
N ALA A 215 -26.40 23.82 -17.31
CA ALA A 215 -25.43 24.52 -18.16
C ALA A 215 -24.58 25.47 -17.27
N TYR A 216 -23.28 25.31 -17.31
CA TYR A 216 -22.32 26.02 -16.44
C TYR A 216 -22.48 25.71 -14.93
N GLY A 217 -23.23 24.64 -14.55
CA GLY A 217 -23.41 24.20 -13.18
C GLY A 217 -22.20 23.44 -12.67
N GLU A 218 -22.03 23.43 -11.35
CA GLU A 218 -20.97 22.75 -10.63
C GLU A 218 -21.53 21.75 -9.62
N ASN A 219 -20.72 20.79 -9.21
CA ASN A 219 -21.10 19.84 -8.16
C ASN A 219 -21.42 20.53 -6.81
N SER A 220 -20.92 21.74 -6.56
CA SER A 220 -21.24 22.51 -5.36
C SER A 220 -22.70 22.95 -5.27
N ALA A 221 -23.39 23.15 -6.42
CA ALA A 221 -24.76 23.59 -6.50
C ALA A 221 -25.46 23.07 -7.77
N PRO A 222 -25.71 21.75 -7.91
CA PRO A 222 -26.36 21.20 -9.09
C PRO A 222 -27.76 21.78 -9.28
N GLU A 223 -28.15 22.10 -10.52
CA GLU A 223 -29.44 22.69 -10.84
C GLU A 223 -30.63 21.87 -10.31
N VAL A 224 -30.55 20.53 -10.44
CA VAL A 224 -31.56 19.59 -9.93
C VAL A 224 -31.70 19.68 -8.40
N VAL A 225 -30.58 19.77 -7.69
CA VAL A 225 -30.58 19.89 -6.22
C VAL A 225 -31.11 21.26 -5.80
N VAL A 226 -30.64 22.33 -6.45
CA VAL A 226 -31.07 23.70 -6.13
C VAL A 226 -32.57 23.85 -6.36
N SER A 227 -33.09 23.36 -7.48
CA SER A 227 -34.55 23.41 -7.79
C SER A 227 -35.38 22.46 -6.91
N GLY A 228 -34.76 21.42 -6.32
CA GLY A 228 -35.43 20.38 -5.58
C GLY A 228 -36.27 19.43 -6.46
N GLN A 229 -35.99 19.36 -7.75
CA GLN A 229 -36.78 18.60 -8.70
C GLN A 229 -35.90 17.88 -9.75
N SER A 230 -36.00 16.54 -9.79
CA SER A 230 -35.38 15.72 -10.83
C SER A 230 -36.03 15.93 -12.20
N LYS A 231 -35.24 15.82 -13.25
CA LYS A 231 -35.67 15.89 -14.65
C LYS A 231 -36.03 14.52 -15.24
N ASN A 232 -35.73 13.42 -14.53
CA ASN A 232 -35.85 12.04 -14.96
C ASN A 232 -35.09 11.78 -16.28
N SER A 233 -33.92 12.39 -16.40
CA SER A 233 -33.07 12.25 -17.58
C SER A 233 -32.51 10.83 -17.70
N VAL A 234 -32.43 10.30 -18.93
CA VAL A 234 -31.81 9.01 -19.24
C VAL A 234 -30.66 9.23 -20.20
N ALA A 235 -29.44 8.92 -19.76
CA ALA A 235 -28.26 9.10 -20.59
C ALA A 235 -28.23 8.10 -21.75
N SER A 236 -28.13 8.63 -22.95
CA SER A 236 -27.80 7.91 -24.18
C SER A 236 -26.85 8.82 -24.97
N GLY A 237 -25.59 8.82 -24.57
CA GLY A 237 -24.57 9.74 -25.08
C GLY A 237 -23.48 10.01 -24.06
N TRP A 238 -23.07 11.24 -23.92
CA TRP A 238 -21.90 11.70 -23.18
C TRP A 238 -21.92 11.32 -21.67
N ALA A 239 -21.27 11.83 -20.84
CA ALA A 239 -21.08 11.77 -19.40
C ALA A 239 -22.27 11.18 -18.56
N PRO A 240 -22.44 9.85 -18.45
CA PRO A 240 -23.48 9.24 -17.64
C PRO A 240 -23.20 9.39 -16.15
N VAL A 241 -24.27 9.68 -15.39
CA VAL A 241 -24.25 9.76 -13.92
C VAL A 241 -25.34 8.86 -13.33
N GLY A 242 -25.27 8.64 -12.02
CA GLY A 242 -26.36 8.03 -11.25
C GLY A 242 -26.82 8.96 -10.13
N SER A 243 -28.07 9.39 -10.19
CA SER A 243 -28.69 10.22 -9.15
C SER A 243 -30.09 9.72 -8.84
N HIS A 244 -30.39 9.52 -7.56
CA HIS A 244 -31.73 9.24 -7.04
C HIS A 244 -32.21 10.48 -6.26
N HIS A 245 -33.50 10.80 -6.40
CA HIS A 245 -34.19 11.78 -5.61
C HIS A 245 -35.18 11.09 -4.67
N LEU A 246 -35.05 11.34 -3.38
CA LEU A 246 -35.82 10.74 -2.32
C LEU A 246 -36.36 11.86 -1.42
N LYS A 247 -37.67 11.91 -1.26
CA LYS A 247 -38.34 12.84 -0.31
C LYS A 247 -38.63 12.12 1.01
N ALA A 248 -38.47 12.84 2.10
CA ALA A 248 -38.76 12.32 3.42
C ALA A 248 -39.32 13.40 4.35
N SER A 249 -40.18 12.97 5.26
CA SER A 249 -40.69 13.77 6.37
C SER A 249 -40.44 12.99 7.66
N LEU A 250 -39.81 13.62 8.64
CA LEU A 250 -39.49 13.00 9.93
C LEU A 250 -40.10 13.81 11.07
N ALA A 251 -40.88 13.15 11.93
CA ALA A 251 -41.32 13.70 13.20
C ALA A 251 -40.13 13.90 14.17
N PRO A 252 -40.24 14.70 15.24
CA PRO A 252 -39.21 14.85 16.27
C PRO A 252 -38.74 13.48 16.81
N GLY A 253 -37.42 13.23 16.77
CA GLY A 253 -36.77 12.00 17.21
C GLY A 253 -36.90 10.82 16.23
N GLU A 254 -37.56 11.00 15.10
CA GLU A 254 -37.68 9.95 14.09
C GLU A 254 -36.39 9.86 13.23
N SER A 255 -36.08 8.63 12.79
CA SER A 255 -34.95 8.35 11.90
C SER A 255 -35.41 7.57 10.67
N LYS A 256 -34.73 7.80 9.54
CA LYS A 256 -34.93 7.05 8.30
C LYS A 256 -33.58 6.66 7.69
N THR A 257 -33.47 5.39 7.28
CA THR A 257 -32.25 4.87 6.67
C THR A 257 -32.49 4.53 5.20
N PHE A 258 -31.53 4.94 4.36
CA PHE A 258 -31.42 4.55 2.96
C PHE A 258 -30.14 3.74 2.77
N VAL A 259 -30.20 2.63 2.03
CA VAL A 259 -29.07 1.79 1.68
C VAL A 259 -28.82 1.89 0.19
N PHE A 260 -27.73 2.52 -0.19
CA PHE A 260 -27.28 2.64 -1.58
C PHE A 260 -26.25 1.56 -1.88
N ILE A 261 -26.31 1.01 -3.10
CA ILE A 261 -25.44 -0.06 -3.59
C ILE A 261 -24.79 0.42 -4.88
N LEU A 262 -23.45 0.47 -4.93
CA LEU A 262 -22.68 0.61 -6.17
C LEU A 262 -21.96 -0.70 -6.43
N ALA A 263 -22.20 -1.37 -7.55
CA ALA A 263 -21.69 -2.71 -7.79
C ALA A 263 -21.15 -2.93 -9.19
N TYR A 264 -20.16 -3.83 -9.27
CA TYR A 264 -19.71 -4.47 -10.51
C TYR A 264 -20.49 -5.79 -10.67
N ILE A 265 -21.20 -5.92 -11.77
CA ILE A 265 -21.95 -7.13 -12.10
C ILE A 265 -21.37 -7.74 -13.37
N GLU A 266 -21.06 -9.04 -13.31
CA GLU A 266 -20.58 -9.80 -14.46
C GLU A 266 -21.49 -11.00 -14.70
N ASN A 267 -22.05 -11.09 -15.89
CA ASN A 267 -22.84 -12.24 -16.35
C ASN A 267 -21.95 -13.21 -17.15
N PRO A 268 -22.37 -14.48 -17.39
CA PRO A 268 -21.75 -15.27 -18.45
C PRO A 268 -21.81 -14.52 -19.78
N VAL A 269 -20.78 -14.69 -20.63
CA VAL A 269 -20.63 -13.91 -21.88
C VAL A 269 -21.89 -13.88 -22.73
N GLU A 270 -22.56 -15.04 -22.86
CA GLU A 270 -23.77 -15.20 -23.71
C GLU A 270 -25.07 -14.70 -23.02
N GLU A 271 -24.97 -14.26 -21.75
CA GLU A 271 -26.14 -13.93 -20.94
C GLU A 271 -26.19 -12.46 -20.53
N LYS A 272 -25.39 -11.58 -21.12
CA LYS A 272 -25.45 -10.15 -20.78
C LYS A 272 -26.80 -9.52 -21.10
N TRP A 273 -27.44 -9.94 -22.18
CA TRP A 273 -28.67 -9.38 -22.71
C TRP A 273 -29.86 -10.32 -22.50
N ILE A 274 -31.06 -9.75 -22.30
CA ILE A 274 -32.32 -10.49 -22.30
C ILE A 274 -32.96 -10.39 -23.68
N GLY A 275 -33.35 -11.53 -24.26
CA GLY A 275 -33.96 -11.54 -25.60
C GLY A 275 -32.91 -11.35 -26.69
N ARG A 276 -33.21 -10.47 -27.64
CA ARG A 276 -32.25 -10.12 -28.69
C ARG A 276 -31.30 -9.03 -28.21
N ALA A 277 -30.03 -9.13 -28.54
CA ALA A 277 -29.05 -8.09 -28.21
C ALA A 277 -29.44 -6.71 -28.81
N GLU A 278 -30.16 -6.72 -29.96
CA GLU A 278 -30.63 -5.50 -30.63
C GLU A 278 -31.67 -4.71 -29.80
N ASP A 279 -32.40 -5.41 -28.91
CA ASP A 279 -33.37 -4.77 -28.01
C ASP A 279 -32.69 -3.97 -26.89
N GLY A 280 -31.40 -4.19 -26.66
CA GLY A 280 -30.55 -3.46 -25.71
C GLY A 280 -30.94 -3.66 -24.23
N ASN A 281 -31.73 -4.67 -23.88
CA ASN A 281 -32.17 -4.94 -22.52
C ASN A 281 -31.16 -5.81 -21.78
N ILE A 282 -30.61 -5.29 -20.69
CA ILE A 282 -29.61 -5.99 -19.88
C ILE A 282 -30.22 -7.10 -19.02
N ASN A 283 -29.49 -8.19 -18.84
CA ASN A 283 -29.87 -9.24 -17.88
C ASN A 283 -29.58 -8.79 -16.46
N ARG A 284 -30.64 -8.48 -15.72
CA ARG A 284 -30.58 -7.94 -14.36
C ARG A 284 -30.61 -8.98 -13.25
N THR A 285 -30.74 -10.27 -13.58
CA THR A 285 -30.97 -11.34 -12.59
C THR A 285 -29.96 -11.33 -11.44
N ARG A 286 -28.66 -11.17 -11.74
CA ARG A 286 -27.60 -11.12 -10.72
C ARG A 286 -27.62 -9.82 -9.92
N ALA A 287 -27.92 -8.70 -10.57
CA ALA A 287 -28.05 -7.41 -9.89
C ALA A 287 -29.25 -7.40 -8.93
N GLU A 288 -30.39 -7.92 -9.37
CA GLU A 288 -31.60 -8.04 -8.53
C GLU A 288 -31.38 -8.98 -7.34
N ALA A 289 -30.61 -10.06 -7.51
CA ALA A 289 -30.22 -10.95 -6.41
C ALA A 289 -29.34 -10.20 -5.39
N LEU A 290 -28.32 -9.45 -5.85
CA LEU A 290 -27.48 -8.65 -4.98
C LEU A 290 -28.25 -7.55 -4.24
N MET A 291 -29.17 -6.86 -4.92
CA MET A 291 -30.03 -5.86 -4.27
C MET A 291 -30.86 -6.46 -3.13
N LYS A 292 -31.36 -7.70 -3.25
CA LYS A 292 -32.09 -8.39 -2.18
C LYS A 292 -31.22 -8.77 -0.98
N GLU A 293 -29.92 -8.91 -1.16
CA GLU A 293 -28.99 -9.17 -0.04
C GLU A 293 -28.84 -7.95 0.88
N PHE A 294 -29.07 -6.72 0.36
CA PHE A 294 -28.87 -5.45 1.07
C PHE A 294 -30.11 -4.54 1.02
N ASP A 295 -31.32 -5.12 0.94
CA ASP A 295 -32.57 -4.38 0.78
C ASP A 295 -33.10 -3.73 2.07
N SER A 296 -32.40 -3.91 3.21
CA SER A 296 -32.79 -3.34 4.49
C SER A 296 -31.57 -2.87 5.31
N LYS A 297 -31.84 -2.00 6.27
CA LYS A 297 -30.87 -1.52 7.25
C LYS A 297 -30.21 -2.68 7.99
N GLU A 298 -31.00 -3.62 8.48
CA GLU A 298 -30.56 -4.77 9.27
C GLU A 298 -29.57 -5.66 8.50
N LYS A 299 -29.81 -5.87 7.21
CA LYS A 299 -28.91 -6.65 6.34
C LYS A 299 -27.59 -5.90 6.09
N SER A 300 -27.65 -4.60 5.89
CA SER A 300 -26.46 -3.77 5.76
C SER A 300 -25.62 -3.76 7.06
N GLU A 301 -26.26 -3.58 8.20
CA GLU A 301 -25.61 -3.60 9.52
C GLU A 301 -24.99 -4.99 9.82
N ALA A 302 -25.66 -6.08 9.44
CA ALA A 302 -25.11 -7.43 9.58
C ALA A 302 -23.84 -7.62 8.74
N ALA A 303 -23.83 -7.13 7.50
CA ALA A 303 -22.65 -7.18 6.63
C ALA A 303 -21.47 -6.31 7.16
N LEU A 304 -21.78 -5.16 7.74
CA LEU A 304 -20.75 -4.33 8.40
C LEU A 304 -20.18 -5.03 9.65
N ALA A 305 -21.03 -5.70 10.43
CA ALA A 305 -20.59 -6.48 11.59
C ALA A 305 -19.69 -7.67 11.17
N GLU A 306 -20.00 -8.34 10.06
CA GLU A 306 -19.16 -9.38 9.47
C GLU A 306 -17.81 -8.84 9.02
N LEU A 307 -17.78 -7.67 8.38
CA LEU A 307 -16.52 -6.99 8.01
C LEU A 307 -15.66 -6.66 9.25
N LYS A 308 -16.26 -6.11 10.30
CA LYS A 308 -15.52 -5.82 11.54
C LYS A 308 -14.96 -7.10 12.16
N LYS A 309 -15.76 -8.16 12.21
CA LYS A 309 -15.32 -9.47 12.71
C LYS A 309 -14.16 -10.03 11.87
N TYR A 310 -14.22 -9.94 10.55
CA TYR A 310 -13.14 -10.36 9.65
C TYR A 310 -11.80 -9.66 10.00
N TRP A 311 -11.82 -8.35 10.23
CA TRP A 311 -10.62 -7.63 10.63
C TRP A 311 -10.16 -7.97 12.05
N ASP A 312 -11.07 -8.16 13.00
CA ASP A 312 -10.74 -8.60 14.36
C ASP A 312 -10.02 -9.96 14.37
N GLU A 313 -10.50 -10.89 13.57
CA GLU A 313 -9.90 -12.22 13.42
C GLU A 313 -8.48 -12.11 12.79
N LEU A 314 -8.33 -11.38 11.68
CA LEU A 314 -7.02 -11.17 11.05
C LEU A 314 -6.00 -10.53 12.00
N LEU A 315 -6.35 -9.43 12.63
CA LEU A 315 -5.44 -8.70 13.51
C LEU A 315 -5.09 -9.49 14.78
N SER A 316 -5.89 -10.48 15.16
CA SER A 316 -5.65 -11.31 16.34
C SER A 316 -4.49 -12.30 16.22
N HIS A 317 -3.95 -12.51 14.99
CA HIS A 317 -2.83 -13.44 14.77
C HIS A 317 -1.50 -12.91 15.31
N PHE A 318 -1.36 -11.59 15.43
CA PHE A 318 -0.21 -10.97 16.08
C PHE A 318 -0.63 -9.73 16.85
N THR A 319 -0.48 -9.79 18.18
CA THR A 319 -0.79 -8.67 19.07
C THR A 319 0.31 -8.48 20.10
N VAL A 320 0.48 -7.23 20.53
CA VAL A 320 1.49 -6.81 21.52
C VAL A 320 0.80 -5.95 22.59
N SER A 321 1.27 -6.06 23.81
CA SER A 321 0.90 -5.19 24.93
C SER A 321 2.15 -4.76 25.67
N SER A 322 2.35 -3.47 25.81
CA SER A 322 3.51 -2.86 26.46
C SER A 322 3.13 -1.63 27.28
N SER A 323 4.11 -0.95 27.85
CA SER A 323 3.91 0.36 28.47
C SER A 323 3.83 1.51 27.47
N GLU A 324 4.03 1.24 26.18
CA GLU A 324 4.07 2.22 25.08
C GLU A 324 2.81 2.09 24.21
N GLU A 325 1.74 2.81 24.58
CA GLU A 325 0.43 2.72 23.91
C GLU A 325 0.49 2.99 22.40
N LYS A 326 1.40 3.87 21.95
CA LYS A 326 1.56 4.19 20.52
C LYS A 326 2.16 3.03 19.73
N LEU A 327 3.08 2.28 20.35
CA LEU A 327 3.63 1.04 19.77
C LEU A 327 2.51 0.00 19.61
N ASP A 328 1.77 -0.26 20.68
CA ASP A 328 0.69 -1.25 20.73
C ASP A 328 -0.37 -0.93 19.64
N ARG A 329 -0.81 0.33 19.57
CA ARG A 329 -1.74 0.83 18.54
C ARG A 329 -1.26 0.56 17.13
N MET A 330 -0.01 0.93 16.84
CA MET A 330 0.53 0.78 15.50
C MET A 330 0.72 -0.69 15.13
N VAL A 331 1.31 -1.50 16.01
CA VAL A 331 1.55 -2.93 15.75
C VAL A 331 0.24 -3.71 15.62
N ASN A 332 -0.70 -3.48 16.53
CA ASN A 332 -1.94 -4.27 16.60
C ASN A 332 -2.96 -3.90 15.52
N ILE A 333 -2.91 -2.66 14.97
CA ILE A 333 -3.97 -2.15 14.11
C ILE A 333 -3.38 -1.61 12.79
N TRP A 334 -2.78 -0.43 12.83
CA TRP A 334 -2.54 0.39 11.64
C TRP A 334 -1.43 -0.13 10.74
N HIS A 335 -0.35 -0.70 11.27
CA HIS A 335 0.70 -1.33 10.46
C HIS A 335 0.13 -2.48 9.63
N GLN A 336 -0.58 -3.41 10.28
CA GLN A 336 -1.14 -4.58 9.60
C GLN A 336 -2.23 -4.19 8.60
N TYR A 337 -3.05 -3.20 8.92
CA TYR A 337 -4.05 -2.67 8.00
C TYR A 337 -3.43 -2.05 6.76
N GLN A 338 -2.43 -1.16 6.92
CA GLN A 338 -1.74 -0.56 5.78
C GLN A 338 -0.98 -1.61 4.95
N CYS A 339 -0.37 -2.62 5.58
CA CYS A 339 0.25 -3.74 4.87
C CYS A 339 -0.74 -4.48 3.97
N MET A 340 -1.97 -4.76 4.46
CA MET A 340 -3.01 -5.39 3.66
C MET A 340 -3.40 -4.54 2.45
N VAL A 341 -3.61 -3.24 2.65
CA VAL A 341 -3.95 -2.31 1.57
C VAL A 341 -2.81 -2.26 0.54
N THR A 342 -1.58 -2.15 0.99
CA THR A 342 -0.40 -2.10 0.11
C THR A 342 -0.23 -3.41 -0.64
N PHE A 343 -0.41 -4.56 -0.01
CA PHE A 343 -0.39 -5.86 -0.67
C PHE A 343 -1.45 -5.96 -1.78
N ASN A 344 -2.69 -5.51 -1.51
CA ASN A 344 -3.78 -5.56 -2.48
C ASN A 344 -3.54 -4.67 -3.70
N MET A 345 -3.01 -3.47 -3.48
CA MET A 345 -2.92 -2.41 -4.50
C MET A 345 -1.53 -2.34 -5.14
N SER A 346 -0.47 -2.79 -4.47
CA SER A 346 0.90 -2.38 -4.79
C SER A 346 0.96 -0.85 -4.97
N ARG A 347 1.27 -0.35 -6.17
CA ARG A 347 1.22 1.09 -6.49
C ARG A 347 0.22 1.37 -7.61
N SER A 348 -0.70 0.41 -7.90
CA SER A 348 -1.55 0.45 -9.08
C SER A 348 -2.84 1.27 -8.93
N ALA A 349 -3.26 1.59 -7.73
CA ALA A 349 -4.52 2.27 -7.45
C ALA A 349 -4.37 3.33 -6.34
N SER A 350 -3.54 4.31 -6.58
CA SER A 350 -3.26 5.38 -5.62
C SER A 350 -4.26 6.53 -5.73
N TYR A 351 -4.45 7.26 -4.64
CA TYR A 351 -5.11 8.56 -4.62
C TYR A 351 -4.12 9.70 -4.91
N PHE A 352 -2.88 9.58 -4.47
CA PHE A 352 -1.87 10.64 -4.52
C PHE A 352 -0.64 10.31 -5.34
N GLU A 353 -0.22 9.03 -5.41
CA GLU A 353 1.02 8.63 -6.05
C GLU A 353 0.86 8.44 -7.57
N SER A 354 1.17 7.25 -8.06
CA SER A 354 1.28 6.98 -9.49
C SER A 354 -0.06 6.94 -10.22
N GLY A 355 -1.16 6.94 -9.48
CA GLY A 355 -2.48 6.90 -10.10
C GLY A 355 -2.66 5.66 -10.97
N ILE A 356 -3.24 5.88 -12.15
CA ILE A 356 -3.62 4.81 -13.08
C ILE A 356 -2.50 4.38 -14.04
N GLY A 357 -1.39 5.10 -14.06
CA GLY A 357 -0.30 4.85 -15.03
C GLY A 357 0.56 3.64 -14.69
N ARG A 358 0.53 3.20 -13.44
CA ARG A 358 1.43 2.18 -12.91
C ARG A 358 0.73 0.82 -12.76
N GLY A 359 1.47 -0.26 -13.06
CA GLY A 359 1.06 -1.62 -12.74
C GLY A 359 1.47 -2.03 -11.33
N MET A 360 1.43 -3.33 -11.06
CA MET A 360 2.00 -3.92 -9.85
C MET A 360 3.49 -4.13 -10.07
N GLY A 361 4.33 -3.57 -9.17
CA GLY A 361 5.77 -3.70 -9.26
C GLY A 361 6.23 -5.13 -8.91
N PHE A 362 7.24 -5.63 -9.60
CA PHE A 362 7.87 -6.92 -9.31
C PHE A 362 8.49 -6.89 -7.91
N ARG A 363 9.47 -6.01 -7.69
CA ARG A 363 10.12 -5.88 -6.39
C ARG A 363 9.19 -5.33 -5.31
N ASP A 364 8.29 -4.40 -5.67
CA ASP A 364 7.32 -3.84 -4.73
C ASP A 364 6.43 -4.94 -4.14
N SER A 365 5.88 -5.81 -4.99
CA SER A 365 5.02 -6.90 -4.53
C SER A 365 5.76 -7.96 -3.70
N CYS A 366 7.04 -8.22 -4.01
CA CYS A 366 7.87 -9.08 -3.16
C CYS A 366 8.13 -8.47 -1.79
N GLN A 367 8.42 -7.18 -1.72
CA GLN A 367 8.67 -6.46 -0.47
C GLN A 367 7.39 -6.31 0.37
N ASP A 368 6.25 -6.09 -0.27
CA ASP A 368 4.96 -5.96 0.42
C ASP A 368 4.56 -7.24 1.18
N LEU A 369 5.18 -8.39 0.88
CA LEU A 369 5.01 -9.65 1.63
C LEU A 369 5.86 -9.75 2.89
N LEU A 370 6.93 -8.98 3.01
CA LEU A 370 7.88 -9.10 4.12
C LEU A 370 7.21 -8.80 5.46
N GLY A 371 7.25 -9.75 6.38
CA GLY A 371 6.67 -9.64 7.72
C GLY A 371 5.14 -9.71 7.79
N PHE A 372 4.45 -9.91 6.66
CA PHE A 372 2.99 -9.79 6.56
C PHE A 372 2.29 -11.10 6.13
N VAL A 373 3.04 -12.10 5.71
CA VAL A 373 2.52 -13.39 5.20
C VAL A 373 1.56 -14.08 6.18
N HIS A 374 1.76 -13.91 7.49
CA HIS A 374 0.94 -14.53 8.54
C HIS A 374 -0.56 -14.21 8.43
N LEU A 375 -0.94 -13.08 7.82
CA LEU A 375 -2.34 -12.71 7.62
C LEU A 375 -2.98 -13.38 6.40
N ILE A 376 -2.17 -13.68 5.37
CA ILE A 376 -2.68 -14.06 4.04
C ILE A 376 -1.83 -15.13 3.36
N PRO A 377 -1.47 -16.26 4.04
CA PRO A 377 -0.50 -17.22 3.50
C PRO A 377 -0.87 -17.75 2.11
N ASP A 378 -2.13 -18.09 1.86
CA ASP A 378 -2.58 -18.61 0.56
C ASP A 378 -2.47 -17.56 -0.56
N ARG A 379 -2.87 -16.32 -0.27
CA ARG A 379 -2.76 -15.20 -1.22
C ARG A 379 -1.31 -14.78 -1.46
N ALA A 380 -0.46 -14.91 -0.45
CA ALA A 380 0.98 -14.68 -0.57
C ALA A 380 1.60 -15.68 -1.54
N ARG A 381 1.25 -16.97 -1.40
CA ARG A 381 1.69 -18.03 -2.32
C ARG A 381 1.27 -17.75 -3.77
N GLU A 382 0.00 -17.43 -3.99
CA GLU A 382 -0.51 -17.05 -5.32
C GLU A 382 0.26 -15.85 -5.89
N ARG A 383 0.48 -14.80 -5.09
CA ARG A 383 1.19 -13.59 -5.51
C ARG A 383 2.63 -13.88 -5.91
N ILE A 384 3.35 -14.72 -5.17
CA ILE A 384 4.74 -15.11 -5.50
C ILE A 384 4.80 -15.82 -6.85
N LEU A 385 3.88 -16.73 -7.13
CA LEU A 385 3.80 -17.42 -8.41
C LEU A 385 3.43 -16.48 -9.57
N ASP A 386 2.50 -15.55 -9.35
CA ASP A 386 2.15 -14.51 -10.34
C ASP A 386 3.35 -13.63 -10.70
N ILE A 387 4.13 -13.22 -9.70
CA ILE A 387 5.35 -12.42 -9.90
C ILE A 387 6.39 -13.21 -10.68
N ALA A 388 6.67 -14.46 -10.27
CA ALA A 388 7.64 -15.32 -10.94
C ALA A 388 7.29 -15.59 -12.39
N ALA A 389 6.00 -15.69 -12.72
CA ALA A 389 5.53 -15.88 -14.10
C ALA A 389 5.89 -14.71 -15.05
N THR A 390 6.31 -13.58 -14.51
CA THR A 390 6.78 -12.42 -15.30
C THR A 390 8.31 -12.36 -15.45
N GLN A 391 9.03 -13.32 -14.88
CA GLN A 391 10.48 -13.44 -15.05
C GLN A 391 10.83 -13.92 -16.46
N PHE A 392 11.99 -13.51 -16.96
CA PHE A 392 12.57 -14.03 -18.21
C PHE A 392 13.46 -15.25 -17.97
N GLU A 393 13.73 -16.00 -19.03
CA GLU A 393 14.54 -17.24 -18.96
C GLU A 393 16.00 -16.98 -18.53
N ASP A 394 16.53 -15.76 -18.68
CA ASP A 394 17.86 -15.37 -18.23
C ASP A 394 17.91 -15.01 -16.74
N GLY A 395 16.77 -14.97 -16.06
CA GLY A 395 16.65 -14.60 -14.64
C GLY A 395 16.30 -13.15 -14.39
N SER A 396 16.35 -12.25 -15.39
CA SER A 396 15.80 -10.90 -15.29
C SER A 396 14.26 -10.93 -15.24
N ALA A 397 13.63 -9.79 -14.98
CA ALA A 397 12.17 -9.73 -14.85
C ALA A 397 11.60 -8.45 -15.45
N TYR A 398 10.33 -8.47 -15.80
CA TYR A 398 9.58 -7.23 -15.98
C TYR A 398 9.52 -6.45 -14.68
N HIS A 399 9.82 -5.17 -14.71
CA HIS A 399 9.75 -4.32 -13.54
C HIS A 399 8.32 -4.16 -12.98
N GLN A 400 7.33 -4.28 -13.85
CA GLN A 400 5.91 -4.21 -13.50
C GLN A 400 5.08 -5.20 -14.30
N TYR A 401 3.95 -5.63 -13.74
CA TYR A 401 2.94 -6.43 -14.42
C TYR A 401 1.55 -5.82 -14.26
N GLN A 402 0.65 -6.17 -15.18
CA GLN A 402 -0.71 -5.65 -15.23
C GLN A 402 -1.63 -6.50 -14.32
N PRO A 403 -2.33 -5.92 -13.33
CA PRO A 403 -3.08 -6.67 -12.32
C PRO A 403 -4.17 -7.60 -12.87
N LEU A 404 -4.87 -7.16 -13.92
CA LEU A 404 -6.00 -7.92 -14.50
C LEU A 404 -5.55 -9.12 -15.32
N THR A 405 -4.51 -8.95 -16.14
CA THR A 405 -4.00 -9.98 -17.04
C THR A 405 -2.85 -10.79 -16.45
N LYS A 406 -2.24 -10.30 -15.39
CA LYS A 406 -1.03 -10.86 -14.75
C LYS A 406 0.17 -11.00 -15.71
N LYS A 407 0.22 -10.18 -16.77
CA LYS A 407 1.30 -10.17 -17.75
C LYS A 407 2.25 -9.00 -17.53
N GLY A 408 3.51 -9.20 -17.85
CA GLY A 408 4.54 -8.17 -17.77
C GLY A 408 4.21 -6.94 -18.62
N ASN A 409 4.59 -5.75 -18.12
CA ASN A 409 4.39 -4.47 -18.78
C ASN A 409 5.60 -4.12 -19.65
N SER A 410 5.46 -4.29 -20.97
CA SER A 410 6.52 -4.01 -21.94
C SER A 410 6.87 -2.52 -22.07
N ASP A 411 5.97 -1.61 -21.68
CA ASP A 411 6.23 -0.15 -21.76
C ASP A 411 7.34 0.27 -20.79
N ILE A 412 7.41 -0.38 -19.61
CA ILE A 412 8.47 -0.19 -18.64
C ILE A 412 9.65 -1.14 -18.94
N GLY A 413 9.35 -2.40 -19.29
CA GLY A 413 10.33 -3.43 -19.64
C GLY A 413 11.07 -3.98 -18.41
N SER A 414 12.35 -4.28 -18.59
CA SER A 414 13.27 -4.90 -17.62
C SER A 414 14.53 -4.05 -17.41
N GLY A 415 15.52 -4.62 -16.75
CA GLY A 415 16.86 -4.04 -16.59
C GLY A 415 17.10 -3.38 -15.24
N PHE A 416 16.19 -3.54 -14.29
CA PHE A 416 16.42 -3.20 -12.87
C PHE A 416 17.05 -4.41 -12.21
N ASN A 417 18.37 -4.36 -11.99
CA ASN A 417 19.14 -5.57 -11.68
C ASN A 417 19.01 -6.04 -10.22
N ASP A 418 18.30 -5.29 -9.38
CA ASP A 418 17.90 -5.73 -8.05
C ASP A 418 16.62 -6.60 -8.07
N ASP A 419 15.75 -6.46 -9.08
CA ASP A 419 14.46 -7.16 -9.17
C ASP A 419 14.57 -8.69 -8.91
N PRO A 420 15.50 -9.43 -9.52
CA PRO A 420 15.60 -10.89 -9.32
C PRO A 420 15.79 -11.32 -7.86
N LEU A 421 16.57 -10.57 -7.08
CA LEU A 421 16.88 -10.91 -5.69
C LEU A 421 15.67 -10.74 -4.75
N TRP A 422 14.74 -9.87 -5.11
CA TRP A 422 13.51 -9.69 -4.34
C TRP A 422 12.58 -10.90 -4.40
N LEU A 423 12.62 -11.70 -5.49
CA LEU A 423 11.87 -12.96 -5.57
C LEU A 423 12.34 -13.96 -4.51
N ILE A 424 13.66 -14.04 -4.29
CA ILE A 424 14.24 -14.87 -3.23
C ILE A 424 13.79 -14.37 -1.85
N ALA A 425 13.82 -13.05 -1.63
CA ALA A 425 13.38 -12.44 -0.37
C ALA A 425 11.92 -12.77 -0.02
N GLY A 426 11.00 -12.54 -0.97
CA GLY A 426 9.57 -12.81 -0.79
C GLY A 426 9.29 -14.30 -0.57
N THR A 427 9.97 -15.18 -1.31
CA THR A 427 9.84 -16.64 -1.16
C THR A 427 10.37 -17.11 0.19
N ALA A 428 11.53 -16.61 0.62
CA ALA A 428 12.09 -16.94 1.93
C ALA A 428 11.15 -16.51 3.07
N ALA A 429 10.59 -15.30 3.00
CA ALA A 429 9.60 -14.83 3.98
C ALA A 429 8.38 -15.75 4.04
N TYR A 430 7.87 -16.20 2.88
CA TYR A 430 6.76 -17.14 2.80
C TYR A 430 7.10 -18.51 3.43
N ILE A 431 8.23 -19.11 3.06
CA ILE A 431 8.64 -20.42 3.58
C ILE A 431 8.90 -20.35 5.08
N LYS A 432 9.59 -19.32 5.58
CA LYS A 432 9.82 -19.12 7.02
C LYS A 432 8.53 -19.00 7.80
N GLU A 433 7.53 -18.32 7.27
CA GLU A 433 6.24 -18.16 7.93
C GLU A 433 5.42 -19.44 7.90
N THR A 434 5.31 -20.09 6.75
CA THR A 434 4.37 -21.21 6.54
C THR A 434 4.98 -22.59 6.74
N GLY A 435 6.26 -22.75 6.50
CA GLY A 435 6.91 -24.07 6.36
C GLY A 435 6.53 -24.81 5.08
N ASP A 436 5.85 -24.13 4.15
CA ASP A 436 5.41 -24.74 2.89
C ASP A 436 6.51 -24.66 1.81
N TYR A 437 7.27 -25.73 1.70
CA TYR A 437 8.25 -25.92 0.63
C TYR A 437 7.65 -26.44 -0.67
N THR A 438 6.37 -26.82 -0.70
CA THR A 438 5.72 -27.35 -1.92
C THR A 438 5.62 -26.29 -3.02
N ILE A 439 5.69 -25.01 -2.65
CA ILE A 439 5.78 -23.93 -3.64
C ILE A 439 6.93 -24.11 -4.63
N LEU A 440 8.04 -24.75 -4.19
CA LEU A 440 9.23 -24.96 -5.02
C LEU A 440 9.00 -25.92 -6.17
N ASP A 441 7.95 -26.77 -6.09
CA ASP A 441 7.60 -27.77 -7.10
C ASP A 441 6.56 -27.24 -8.12
N GLU A 442 6.03 -26.02 -7.91
CA GLU A 442 5.01 -25.45 -8.80
C GLU A 442 5.57 -25.14 -10.19
N MET A 443 4.89 -25.68 -11.20
CA MET A 443 5.23 -25.39 -12.59
C MET A 443 4.85 -23.95 -12.94
N THR A 444 5.85 -23.10 -13.07
CA THR A 444 5.71 -21.66 -13.29
C THR A 444 6.30 -21.25 -14.65
N PRO A 445 5.56 -20.51 -15.49
CA PRO A 445 6.05 -20.09 -16.80
C PRO A 445 7.05 -18.93 -16.70
N TYR A 446 7.92 -18.77 -17.69
CA TYR A 446 8.66 -17.55 -17.97
C TYR A 446 7.88 -16.69 -18.97
N ASP A 447 7.94 -15.36 -18.82
CA ASP A 447 7.27 -14.36 -19.68
C ASP A 447 5.78 -14.67 -19.91
N SER A 448 5.13 -15.24 -18.90
CA SER A 448 3.74 -15.70 -18.96
C SER A 448 3.44 -16.70 -20.11
N ASP A 449 4.47 -17.41 -20.61
CA ASP A 449 4.36 -18.42 -21.67
C ASP A 449 4.36 -19.84 -21.07
N PRO A 450 3.21 -20.54 -21.04
CA PRO A 450 3.12 -21.90 -20.47
C PRO A 450 4.07 -22.93 -21.10
N SER A 451 4.51 -22.72 -22.35
CA SER A 451 5.43 -23.62 -23.02
C SER A 451 6.86 -23.59 -22.47
N LYS A 452 7.19 -22.56 -21.68
CA LYS A 452 8.49 -22.31 -21.06
C LYS A 452 8.49 -22.57 -19.53
N ALA A 453 7.46 -23.24 -19.02
CA ALA A 453 7.35 -23.49 -17.60
C ALA A 453 8.44 -24.44 -17.08
N THR A 454 9.00 -24.10 -15.91
CA THR A 454 9.87 -24.95 -15.10
C THR A 454 9.31 -25.06 -13.69
N ASP A 455 9.91 -25.90 -12.84
CA ASP A 455 9.62 -25.83 -11.43
C ASP A 455 10.06 -24.47 -10.84
N PHE A 456 9.40 -24.01 -9.79
CA PHE A 456 9.64 -22.70 -9.20
C PHE A 456 11.05 -22.59 -8.58
N MET A 457 11.67 -23.72 -8.16
CA MET A 457 13.05 -23.70 -7.68
C MET A 457 14.03 -23.20 -8.74
N GLU A 458 13.78 -23.51 -10.02
CA GLU A 458 14.59 -23.02 -11.14
C GLU A 458 14.47 -21.51 -11.33
N HIS A 459 13.31 -20.90 -11.02
CA HIS A 459 13.16 -19.45 -11.02
C HIS A 459 14.06 -18.78 -9.97
N LEU A 460 14.15 -19.35 -8.77
CA LEU A 460 15.04 -18.86 -7.71
C LEU A 460 16.52 -19.04 -8.10
N ARG A 461 16.85 -20.20 -8.72
CA ARG A 461 18.21 -20.44 -9.20
C ARG A 461 18.62 -19.39 -10.24
N ARG A 462 17.78 -19.13 -11.23
CA ARG A 462 18.07 -18.10 -12.24
C ARG A 462 18.13 -16.69 -11.66
N SER A 463 17.30 -16.37 -10.67
CA SER A 463 17.39 -15.11 -9.94
C SER A 463 18.74 -14.90 -9.27
N PHE A 464 19.28 -15.95 -8.60
CA PHE A 464 20.56 -15.87 -7.92
C PHE A 464 21.73 -15.78 -8.92
N HIS A 465 21.70 -16.67 -9.96
CA HIS A 465 22.73 -16.71 -11.00
C HIS A 465 22.75 -15.44 -11.86
N TYR A 466 21.60 -14.79 -12.09
CA TYR A 466 21.56 -13.53 -12.83
C TYR A 466 22.54 -12.50 -12.25
N THR A 467 22.55 -12.32 -10.93
CA THR A 467 23.49 -11.40 -10.29
C THR A 467 24.94 -11.87 -10.42
N MET A 468 25.21 -13.19 -10.28
CA MET A 468 26.55 -13.76 -10.43
C MET A 468 27.13 -13.56 -11.84
N ASP A 469 26.27 -13.62 -12.86
CA ASP A 469 26.66 -13.53 -14.28
C ASP A 469 26.79 -12.08 -14.76
N HIS A 470 26.30 -11.09 -13.94
CA HIS A 470 26.29 -9.67 -14.26
C HIS A 470 27.15 -8.87 -13.28
N LEU A 471 28.47 -9.12 -13.31
CA LEU A 471 29.45 -8.42 -12.50
C LEU A 471 30.26 -7.43 -13.33
N GLY A 472 30.56 -6.27 -12.73
CA GLY A 472 31.36 -5.22 -13.36
C GLY A 472 32.87 -5.33 -13.11
N PRO A 473 33.65 -4.28 -13.43
CA PRO A 473 35.11 -4.30 -13.35
C PRO A 473 35.68 -4.55 -11.95
N HIS A 474 34.95 -4.13 -10.88
CA HIS A 474 35.34 -4.38 -9.50
C HIS A 474 34.76 -5.67 -8.94
N LYS A 475 34.06 -6.46 -9.76
CA LYS A 475 33.30 -7.69 -9.40
C LYS A 475 32.11 -7.41 -8.47
N LEU A 476 31.64 -6.17 -8.44
CA LEU A 476 30.37 -5.81 -7.85
C LEU A 476 29.25 -6.02 -8.90
N PRO A 477 27.97 -6.22 -8.47
CA PRO A 477 26.86 -6.38 -9.40
C PRO A 477 26.67 -5.14 -10.29
N LEU A 478 26.43 -5.35 -11.58
CA LEU A 478 26.05 -4.30 -12.50
C LEU A 478 24.66 -3.76 -12.11
N ILE A 479 24.50 -2.43 -12.16
CA ILE A 479 23.26 -1.77 -11.74
C ILE A 479 22.14 -1.92 -12.79
N GLY A 480 22.48 -2.10 -14.07
CA GLY A 480 21.53 -2.10 -15.17
C GLY A 480 20.97 -0.71 -15.44
N ARG A 481 19.66 -0.60 -15.67
CA ARG A 481 18.93 0.67 -15.85
C ARG A 481 18.95 1.50 -14.56
N ALA A 482 18.64 0.83 -13.46
CA ALA A 482 18.72 1.32 -12.09
C ALA A 482 18.69 0.13 -11.12
N ASP A 483 18.85 0.35 -9.85
CA ASP A 483 18.48 -0.57 -8.77
C ASP A 483 17.20 -0.08 -8.07
N TRP A 484 17.02 -0.35 -6.77
CA TRP A 484 15.87 0.11 -6.00
C TRP A 484 15.59 1.62 -6.16
N ASN A 485 16.64 2.42 -6.32
CA ASN A 485 16.52 3.83 -6.62
C ASN A 485 16.38 4.04 -8.15
N ASP A 486 15.14 4.00 -8.63
CA ASP A 486 14.79 4.15 -10.06
C ASP A 486 15.40 5.39 -10.71
N CYS A 487 15.73 6.39 -9.91
CA CYS A 487 16.23 7.69 -10.37
C CYS A 487 17.76 7.77 -10.47
N LEU A 488 18.49 6.73 -10.02
CA LEU A 488 19.96 6.66 -10.17
C LEU A 488 20.31 5.89 -11.46
N ASN A 489 20.47 6.63 -12.56
CA ASN A 489 20.58 6.09 -13.91
C ASN A 489 22.00 6.23 -14.47
N LEU A 490 22.88 5.32 -14.06
CA LEU A 490 24.33 5.41 -14.32
C LEU A 490 24.75 4.94 -15.73
N ASN A 491 23.82 4.48 -16.56
CA ASN A 491 24.07 4.01 -17.91
C ASN A 491 23.32 4.81 -19.00
N CYS A 492 22.40 5.71 -18.64
CA CYS A 492 21.62 6.50 -19.58
C CYS A 492 22.14 7.94 -19.63
N PHE A 493 22.70 8.33 -20.77
CA PHE A 493 23.38 9.63 -20.95
C PHE A 493 22.71 10.51 -22.00
N SER A 494 21.48 10.18 -22.43
CA SER A 494 20.81 11.00 -23.43
C SER A 494 20.49 12.39 -22.86
N THR A 495 20.73 13.43 -23.66
CA THR A 495 20.31 14.82 -23.41
C THR A 495 19.22 15.26 -24.38
N GLU A 496 18.71 14.34 -25.20
CA GLU A 496 17.68 14.64 -26.19
C GLU A 496 16.35 14.97 -25.54
N PRO A 497 15.62 15.99 -26.01
CA PRO A 497 14.30 16.33 -25.49
C PRO A 497 13.32 15.17 -25.61
N GLY A 498 12.58 14.90 -24.55
CA GLY A 498 11.56 13.84 -24.50
C GLY A 498 12.09 12.44 -24.18
N GLU A 499 13.39 12.25 -24.02
CA GLU A 499 13.96 11.01 -23.52
C GLU A 499 13.97 10.98 -21.99
N SER A 500 13.39 9.95 -21.40
CA SER A 500 13.48 9.65 -19.98
C SER A 500 14.63 8.68 -19.74
N PHE A 501 15.41 8.92 -18.70
CA PHE A 501 16.51 8.04 -18.30
C PHE A 501 16.03 6.66 -17.88
N GLN A 502 14.78 6.52 -17.46
CA GLN A 502 14.19 5.22 -17.11
C GLN A 502 13.67 4.45 -18.33
N THR A 503 13.18 5.13 -19.36
CA THR A 503 12.45 4.53 -20.47
C THR A 503 13.16 4.57 -21.81
N PHE A 504 14.05 5.52 -22.01
CA PHE A 504 14.79 5.74 -23.26
C PHE A 504 16.30 5.75 -23.01
N GLY A 505 17.07 5.57 -24.07
CA GLY A 505 18.52 5.53 -24.01
C GLY A 505 19.06 4.17 -23.52
N PRO A 506 20.38 4.05 -23.31
CA PRO A 506 21.00 2.83 -22.82
C PRO A 506 20.50 2.47 -21.44
N SER A 507 20.02 1.23 -21.27
CA SER A 507 19.56 0.70 -19.98
C SER A 507 20.55 -0.28 -19.34
N GLU A 508 21.62 -0.61 -20.04
CA GLU A 508 22.65 -1.54 -19.60
C GLU A 508 24.04 -1.01 -19.96
N GLY A 509 25.03 -1.43 -19.21
CA GLY A 509 26.42 -1.11 -19.46
C GLY A 509 27.36 -2.02 -18.66
N PRO A 510 28.61 -2.16 -19.11
CA PRO A 510 29.55 -3.11 -18.52
C PRO A 510 30.30 -2.57 -17.29
N ASN A 511 30.10 -1.33 -16.89
CA ASN A 511 30.95 -0.67 -15.91
C ASN A 511 30.24 -0.15 -14.65
N ALA A 512 28.95 0.25 -14.77
CA ALA A 512 28.22 0.82 -13.64
C ALA A 512 27.78 -0.27 -12.67
N GLU A 513 28.24 -0.17 -11.41
CA GLU A 513 28.10 -1.21 -10.38
C GLU A 513 27.38 -0.67 -9.15
N SER A 514 26.57 -1.53 -8.48
CA SER A 514 25.81 -1.18 -7.27
C SER A 514 26.33 -1.93 -6.05
N VAL A 515 26.76 -1.19 -5.03
CA VAL A 515 27.10 -1.76 -3.70
C VAL A 515 25.85 -2.16 -2.94
N PHE A 516 24.71 -1.51 -3.20
CA PHE A 516 23.42 -1.88 -2.63
C PHE A 516 22.98 -3.28 -3.09
N ILE A 517 23.06 -3.59 -4.40
CA ILE A 517 22.75 -4.93 -4.92
C ILE A 517 23.71 -5.97 -4.35
N ALA A 518 24.99 -5.62 -4.15
CA ALA A 518 25.94 -6.53 -3.51
C ALA A 518 25.53 -6.88 -2.06
N GLY A 519 25.08 -5.90 -1.28
CA GLY A 519 24.50 -6.12 0.05
C GLY A 519 23.27 -7.01 0.01
N MET A 520 22.35 -6.80 -0.96
CA MET A 520 21.18 -7.67 -1.17
C MET A 520 21.58 -9.10 -1.52
N PHE A 521 22.54 -9.28 -2.41
CA PHE A 521 23.03 -10.58 -2.84
C PHE A 521 23.56 -11.39 -1.65
N VAL A 522 24.35 -10.78 -0.79
CA VAL A 522 24.84 -11.43 0.45
C VAL A 522 23.67 -11.75 1.40
N ARG A 523 22.76 -10.82 1.60
CA ARG A 523 21.63 -10.98 2.53
C ARG A 523 20.68 -12.10 2.11
N TYR A 524 20.18 -12.05 0.89
CA TYR A 524 19.19 -13.01 0.38
C TYR A 524 19.82 -14.26 -0.20
N GLY A 525 21.11 -14.22 -0.55
CA GLY A 525 21.88 -15.40 -0.89
C GLY A 525 21.96 -16.41 0.26
N LYS A 526 22.05 -15.93 1.51
CA LYS A 526 22.00 -16.83 2.71
C LYS A 526 20.67 -17.58 2.77
N ASP A 527 19.56 -16.94 2.46
CA ASP A 527 18.25 -17.60 2.36
C ASP A 527 18.18 -18.59 1.18
N TYR A 528 18.76 -18.25 0.05
CA TYR A 528 18.85 -19.17 -1.10
C TYR A 528 19.64 -20.44 -0.75
N VAL A 529 20.74 -20.32 -0.02
CA VAL A 529 21.53 -21.46 0.45
C VAL A 529 20.68 -22.40 1.32
N GLU A 530 19.91 -21.88 2.26
CA GLU A 530 19.05 -22.69 3.13
C GLU A 530 17.95 -23.41 2.32
N ILE A 531 17.35 -22.72 1.33
CA ILE A 531 16.36 -23.33 0.43
C ILE A 531 16.99 -24.45 -0.39
N CYS A 532 18.20 -24.25 -0.94
CA CYS A 532 18.94 -25.27 -1.68
C CYS A 532 19.22 -26.50 -0.82
N ARG A 533 19.68 -26.31 0.41
CA ARG A 533 19.95 -27.41 1.37
C ARG A 533 18.70 -28.20 1.69
N HIS A 534 17.59 -27.52 1.93
CA HIS A 534 16.31 -28.19 2.18
C HIS A 534 15.89 -29.07 0.99
N ARG A 535 16.19 -28.65 -0.24
CA ARG A 535 15.94 -29.42 -1.47
C ARG A 535 17.00 -30.50 -1.74
N GLY A 536 18.03 -30.63 -0.93
CA GLY A 536 19.15 -31.55 -1.13
C GLY A 536 20.09 -31.17 -2.29
N LEU A 537 20.10 -29.90 -2.69
CA LEU A 537 20.95 -29.35 -3.73
C LEU A 537 22.29 -28.87 -3.16
N GLU A 538 23.05 -29.76 -2.56
CA GLU A 538 24.27 -29.43 -1.79
C GLU A 538 25.36 -28.77 -2.64
N ASP A 539 25.53 -29.20 -3.91
CA ASP A 539 26.52 -28.59 -4.81
C ASP A 539 26.17 -27.14 -5.14
N GLU A 540 24.88 -26.84 -5.34
CA GLU A 540 24.36 -25.49 -5.59
C GLU A 540 24.48 -24.62 -4.33
N ALA A 541 24.13 -25.17 -3.16
CA ALA A 541 24.30 -24.49 -1.88
C ALA A 541 25.77 -24.10 -1.65
N LYS A 542 26.71 -25.01 -1.95
CA LYS A 542 28.14 -24.75 -1.80
C LYS A 542 28.67 -23.71 -2.79
N LEU A 543 28.16 -23.74 -4.04
CA LEU A 543 28.47 -22.72 -5.04
C LEU A 543 28.01 -21.34 -4.56
N ALA A 544 26.77 -21.25 -4.06
CA ALA A 544 26.19 -20.01 -3.53
C ALA A 544 26.96 -19.48 -2.30
N GLU A 545 27.33 -20.34 -1.35
CA GLU A 545 28.18 -19.95 -0.19
C GLU A 545 29.50 -19.33 -0.62
N ASN A 546 30.17 -19.93 -1.61
CA ASN A 546 31.44 -19.42 -2.11
C ASN A 546 31.25 -18.05 -2.80
N ALA A 547 30.18 -17.89 -3.59
CA ALA A 547 29.84 -16.62 -4.24
C ALA A 547 29.53 -15.51 -3.24
N ILE A 548 28.78 -15.83 -2.16
CA ILE A 548 28.47 -14.92 -1.07
C ILE A 548 29.75 -14.47 -0.37
N ALA A 549 30.63 -15.40 0.00
CA ALA A 549 31.90 -15.09 0.68
C ALA A 549 32.83 -14.22 -0.21
N GLU A 550 32.86 -14.47 -1.52
CA GLU A 550 33.61 -13.62 -2.45
C GLU A 550 32.99 -12.23 -2.56
N MET A 551 31.67 -12.10 -2.58
CA MET A 551 30.97 -10.83 -2.62
C MET A 551 31.19 -10.02 -1.34
N GLU A 552 31.11 -10.63 -0.15
CA GLU A 552 31.44 -9.97 1.13
C GLU A 552 32.84 -9.37 1.09
N LYS A 553 33.83 -10.16 0.65
CA LYS A 553 35.18 -9.67 0.47
C LYS A 553 35.27 -8.53 -0.53
N THR A 554 34.60 -8.65 -1.68
CA THR A 554 34.59 -7.62 -2.72
C THR A 554 34.01 -6.31 -2.21
N VAL A 555 32.94 -6.33 -1.43
CA VAL A 555 32.35 -5.13 -0.83
C VAL A 555 33.33 -4.47 0.14
N LEU A 556 34.06 -5.23 0.95
CA LEU A 556 35.07 -4.68 1.85
C LEU A 556 36.27 -4.11 1.11
N ASP A 557 36.70 -4.72 0.02
CA ASP A 557 37.87 -4.30 -0.77
C ASP A 557 37.58 -3.10 -1.69
N ALA A 558 36.41 -3.09 -2.36
CA ALA A 558 36.04 -2.11 -3.39
C ALA A 558 34.83 -1.25 -3.04
N GLY A 559 33.98 -1.65 -2.13
CA GLY A 559 32.75 -0.94 -1.74
C GLY A 559 32.84 -0.17 -0.43
N TRP A 560 33.98 -0.13 0.24
CA TRP A 560 34.19 0.55 1.53
C TRP A 560 35.04 1.83 1.39
N ASP A 561 34.53 2.98 1.90
CA ASP A 561 35.20 4.30 1.81
C ASP A 561 35.92 4.75 3.11
N GLY A 562 36.20 3.81 4.01
CA GLY A 562 36.87 4.02 5.28
C GLY A 562 35.95 4.31 6.47
N GLU A 563 34.82 4.99 6.27
CA GLU A 563 33.82 5.30 7.30
C GLU A 563 32.42 4.79 6.95
N TRP A 564 32.11 4.56 5.66
CA TRP A 564 30.81 4.07 5.18
C TRP A 564 30.97 3.29 3.88
N PHE A 565 29.88 2.59 3.45
CA PHE A 565 29.84 1.87 2.18
C PHE A 565 29.57 2.84 1.04
N LEU A 566 30.29 2.72 -0.07
CA LEU A 566 30.03 3.43 -1.33
C LEU A 566 28.62 3.14 -1.83
N ARG A 567 28.05 4.08 -2.60
CA ARG A 567 26.77 3.83 -3.28
C ARG A 567 26.94 2.97 -4.53
N ALA A 568 27.89 3.35 -5.38
CA ALA A 568 28.05 2.76 -6.71
C ALA A 568 29.39 3.14 -7.33
N TYR A 569 29.68 2.52 -8.47
CA TYR A 569 30.59 3.05 -9.49
C TYR A 569 29.77 3.44 -10.73
N ASP A 570 30.09 4.60 -11.35
CA ASP A 570 29.43 5.03 -12.57
C ASP A 570 29.98 4.35 -13.84
N HIS A 571 29.41 4.66 -14.99
CA HIS A 571 29.88 4.16 -16.28
C HIS A 571 31.36 4.45 -16.56
N TYR A 572 31.89 5.56 -16.03
CA TYR A 572 33.28 5.96 -16.18
C TYR A 572 34.20 5.41 -15.08
N LYS A 573 33.64 4.56 -14.20
CA LYS A 573 34.31 3.94 -13.04
C LYS A 573 34.69 4.94 -11.92
N ASN A 574 34.00 6.08 -11.86
CA ASN A 574 34.10 6.98 -10.74
C ASN A 574 33.26 6.47 -9.57
N LYS A 575 33.72 6.72 -8.36
CA LYS A 575 32.98 6.40 -7.14
C LYS A 575 31.80 7.35 -6.97
N ILE A 576 30.65 6.79 -6.63
CA ILE A 576 29.44 7.48 -6.19
C ILE A 576 29.22 7.16 -4.71
N GLY A 577 28.87 8.14 -3.89
CA GLY A 577 28.71 7.94 -2.45
C GLY A 577 30.05 7.85 -1.70
N SER A 578 31.09 8.56 -2.15
CA SER A 578 32.42 8.66 -1.55
C SER A 578 32.64 10.03 -0.93
N LYS A 579 33.47 10.08 0.10
CA LYS A 579 33.99 11.32 0.67
C LYS A 579 34.75 12.21 -0.38
N GLU A 580 35.18 11.59 -1.48
CA GLU A 580 35.87 12.27 -2.60
C GLU A 580 34.88 13.06 -3.48
N CYS A 581 33.56 12.73 -3.45
CA CYS A 581 32.53 13.44 -4.21
C CYS A 581 32.31 14.87 -3.69
N GLU A 582 31.86 15.79 -4.54
CA GLU A 582 31.46 17.15 -4.13
C GLU A 582 30.08 17.08 -3.43
N ASP A 583 29.08 16.53 -4.12
CA ASP A 583 27.73 16.24 -3.64
C ASP A 583 27.51 14.71 -3.54
N GLY A 584 26.49 14.26 -2.86
CA GLY A 584 26.17 12.83 -2.75
C GLY A 584 27.30 12.00 -2.14
N LYS A 585 27.90 12.46 -1.02
CA LYS A 585 29.03 11.77 -0.40
C LYS A 585 28.65 10.48 0.32
N ILE A 586 27.44 10.42 0.86
CA ILE A 586 26.92 9.25 1.58
C ILE A 586 25.46 9.04 1.21
N PHE A 587 25.08 7.78 0.98
CA PHE A 587 23.73 7.32 0.65
C PHE A 587 23.24 6.28 1.66
N ILE A 588 21.96 6.29 1.94
CA ILE A 588 21.32 5.41 2.95
C ILE A 588 21.28 3.95 2.52
N GLU A 589 21.04 3.65 1.22
CA GLU A 589 20.70 2.31 0.74
C GLU A 589 21.80 1.27 1.03
N PRO A 590 23.08 1.51 0.67
CA PRO A 590 24.13 0.53 0.95
C PRO A 590 24.45 0.40 2.45
N GLN A 591 24.26 1.47 3.24
CA GLN A 591 24.48 1.39 4.68
C GLN A 591 23.48 0.42 5.31
N GLY A 592 22.18 0.52 4.96
CA GLY A 592 21.16 -0.39 5.43
C GLY A 592 21.44 -1.84 5.05
N PHE A 593 21.59 -2.12 3.75
CA PHE A 593 21.68 -3.51 3.27
C PHE A 593 23.01 -4.20 3.57
N CYS A 594 24.13 -3.52 3.46
CA CYS A 594 25.42 -4.13 3.83
C CYS A 594 25.49 -4.46 5.33
N VAL A 595 24.88 -3.61 6.19
CA VAL A 595 24.84 -3.90 7.63
C VAL A 595 23.83 -5.01 7.95
N MET A 596 22.65 -5.03 7.31
CA MET A 596 21.69 -6.14 7.44
C MET A 596 22.29 -7.47 6.94
N ALA A 597 23.20 -7.42 5.98
CA ALA A 597 23.95 -8.58 5.50
C ALA A 597 25.14 -8.97 6.41
N GLU A 598 25.42 -8.15 7.45
CA GLU A 598 26.52 -8.34 8.42
C GLU A 598 27.92 -8.19 7.80
N ILE A 599 28.07 -7.51 6.66
CA ILE A 599 29.33 -7.34 5.96
C ILE A 599 30.31 -6.48 6.80
N GLY A 600 31.40 -7.09 7.24
CA GLY A 600 32.39 -6.42 8.11
C GLY A 600 31.90 -6.16 9.54
N LEU A 601 30.93 -6.92 10.04
CA LEU A 601 30.41 -6.76 11.40
C LEU A 601 31.51 -7.00 12.45
N LYS A 602 32.31 -8.05 12.26
CA LYS A 602 33.42 -8.40 13.19
C LYS A 602 34.57 -7.41 13.13
N GLU A 603 34.78 -6.81 11.97
CA GLU A 603 35.82 -5.83 11.69
C GLU A 603 35.43 -4.41 12.15
N GLY A 604 34.16 -4.22 12.54
CA GLY A 604 33.60 -2.96 13.01
C GLY A 604 33.14 -2.01 11.91
N ASN A 605 33.11 -2.45 10.64
CA ASN A 605 32.62 -1.63 9.51
C ASN A 605 31.13 -1.30 9.67
N CYS A 606 30.31 -2.26 10.10
CA CYS A 606 28.87 -2.07 10.33
C CYS A 606 28.59 -0.95 11.35
N LEU A 607 29.30 -0.94 12.48
CA LEU A 607 29.14 0.10 13.50
C LEU A 607 29.55 1.49 12.96
N LYS A 608 30.70 1.59 12.26
CA LYS A 608 31.15 2.85 11.65
C LYS A 608 30.18 3.37 10.61
N ALA A 609 29.58 2.48 9.81
CA ALA A 609 28.56 2.87 8.83
C ALA A 609 27.34 3.47 9.53
N MET A 610 26.85 2.87 10.62
CA MET A 610 25.71 3.38 11.39
C MET A 610 26.04 4.71 12.11
N GLU A 611 27.25 4.87 12.63
CA GLU A 611 27.74 6.14 13.19
C GLU A 611 27.80 7.24 12.09
N SER A 612 28.17 6.88 10.87
CA SER A 612 28.20 7.82 9.73
C SER A 612 26.78 8.21 9.29
N VAL A 613 25.83 7.28 9.26
CA VAL A 613 24.41 7.58 9.01
C VAL A 613 23.88 8.56 10.06
N GLU A 614 24.12 8.30 11.33
CA GLU A 614 23.70 9.18 12.43
C GLU A 614 24.33 10.58 12.29
N LYS A 615 25.58 10.67 11.93
CA LYS A 615 26.30 11.94 11.84
C LYS A 615 25.89 12.79 10.63
N TYR A 616 25.65 12.17 9.48
CA TYR A 616 25.49 12.91 8.21
C TYR A 616 24.05 12.94 7.68
N LEU A 617 23.29 11.85 7.85
CA LEU A 617 21.97 11.69 7.25
C LEU A 617 20.81 11.94 8.22
N ASP A 618 21.07 11.94 9.53
CA ASP A 618 20.02 12.03 10.53
C ASP A 618 19.36 13.40 10.60
N THR A 619 18.04 13.40 10.81
CA THR A 619 17.25 14.62 11.04
C THR A 619 16.14 14.36 12.07
N LYS A 620 15.50 15.42 12.54
CA LYS A 620 14.38 15.29 13.51
C LYS A 620 13.13 14.55 12.98
N TYR A 621 12.98 14.43 11.63
CA TYR A 621 11.80 13.82 11.00
C TYR A 621 12.11 12.50 10.30
N GLY A 622 13.33 12.02 10.38
CA GLY A 622 13.81 10.79 9.76
C GLY A 622 15.18 10.97 9.14
N ILE A 623 15.64 9.93 8.44
CA ILE A 623 16.95 9.87 7.81
C ILE A 623 16.80 10.23 6.34
N VAL A 624 17.55 11.22 5.87
CA VAL A 624 17.55 11.63 4.45
C VAL A 624 18.30 10.61 3.60
N LEU A 625 17.92 10.52 2.32
CA LEU A 625 18.45 9.51 1.41
C LEU A 625 19.95 9.69 1.14
N LEU A 626 20.42 10.94 1.00
CA LEU A 626 21.82 11.24 0.73
C LEU A 626 22.23 12.62 1.30
N GLN A 627 23.53 12.88 1.39
CA GLN A 627 24.12 14.17 1.73
C GLN A 627 25.53 14.35 1.13
N PRO A 628 25.93 15.59 0.77
CA PRO A 628 25.09 16.76 0.47
C PRO A 628 24.16 16.52 -0.73
N PRO A 629 23.05 17.28 -0.87
CA PRO A 629 22.17 17.17 -2.03
C PRO A 629 22.86 17.65 -3.31
N TYR A 630 22.40 17.15 -4.45
CA TYR A 630 22.80 17.67 -5.75
C TYR A 630 22.13 19.01 -6.01
N HIS A 631 22.93 20.02 -6.41
CA HIS A 631 22.46 21.38 -6.65
C HIS A 631 22.24 21.69 -8.13
N ARG A 632 22.67 20.81 -9.01
CA ARG A 632 22.50 20.92 -10.46
C ARG A 632 22.25 19.54 -11.07
N TYR A 633 21.72 19.55 -12.29
CA TYR A 633 21.53 18.33 -13.05
C TYR A 633 22.88 17.77 -13.54
N HIS A 634 23.05 16.47 -13.35
CA HIS A 634 24.18 15.67 -13.80
C HIS A 634 23.68 14.55 -14.70
N VAL A 635 23.99 14.63 -15.99
CA VAL A 635 23.52 13.64 -16.97
C VAL A 635 24.02 12.23 -16.66
N GLU A 636 25.21 12.11 -16.08
CA GLU A 636 25.87 10.86 -15.71
C GLU A 636 25.26 10.18 -14.46
N LEU A 637 24.45 10.89 -13.69
CA LEU A 637 23.76 10.38 -12.51
C LEU A 637 22.27 10.17 -12.78
N GLY A 638 21.72 10.85 -13.76
CA GLY A 638 20.33 10.74 -14.16
C GLY A 638 19.38 11.56 -13.31
N GLU A 639 18.17 11.05 -13.21
CA GLU A 639 16.98 11.75 -12.70
C GLU A 639 17.11 12.20 -11.24
N ILE A 640 17.85 11.48 -10.42
CA ILE A 640 18.10 11.83 -9.02
C ILE A 640 18.62 13.27 -8.84
N SER A 641 19.45 13.74 -9.76
CA SER A 641 20.03 15.09 -9.72
C SER A 641 19.12 16.18 -10.33
N SER A 642 17.96 15.81 -10.88
CA SER A 642 16.97 16.73 -11.44
C SER A 642 16.04 17.33 -10.39
N TYR A 643 15.87 16.67 -9.25
CA TYR A 643 15.00 17.14 -8.18
C TYR A 643 15.65 18.28 -7.38
N PRO A 644 14.86 19.25 -6.90
CA PRO A 644 15.38 20.26 -5.98
C PRO A 644 15.96 19.63 -4.71
N PRO A 645 16.97 20.25 -4.08
CA PRO A 645 17.54 19.78 -2.82
C PRO A 645 16.48 19.54 -1.72
N GLY A 646 16.55 18.39 -1.07
CA GLY A 646 15.62 18.00 -0.01
C GLY A 646 14.33 17.35 -0.47
N TYR A 647 14.14 17.12 -1.78
CA TYR A 647 12.94 16.47 -2.29
C TYR A 647 13.23 15.13 -2.96
N LYS A 648 12.26 14.21 -2.80
CA LYS A 648 12.32 12.88 -3.41
C LYS A 648 13.69 12.23 -3.14
N GLU A 649 14.28 11.63 -4.16
CA GLU A 649 15.57 10.94 -4.07
C GLU A 649 16.76 11.90 -3.88
N ASN A 650 16.61 13.21 -4.12
CA ASN A 650 17.67 14.18 -3.88
C ASN A 650 17.65 14.75 -2.45
N ALA A 651 18.11 13.95 -1.50
CA ALA A 651 18.19 14.29 -0.07
C ALA A 651 16.82 14.51 0.64
N GLY A 652 15.73 14.00 0.09
CA GLY A 652 14.48 13.83 0.82
C GLY A 652 14.59 12.72 1.86
N ILE A 653 13.66 12.66 2.80
CA ILE A 653 13.48 11.50 3.66
C ILE A 653 12.57 10.53 2.91
N PHE A 654 13.15 9.49 2.36
CA PHE A 654 12.39 8.41 1.75
C PHE A 654 12.04 7.42 2.85
N CYS A 655 10.77 7.38 3.27
CA CYS A 655 10.36 6.64 4.47
C CYS A 655 10.63 5.13 4.36
N HIS A 656 10.67 4.60 3.13
CA HIS A 656 10.96 3.19 2.82
C HIS A 656 12.35 2.73 3.32
N ASN A 657 13.37 3.60 3.27
CA ASN A 657 14.74 3.26 3.66
C ASN A 657 14.97 3.39 5.17
N ASN A 658 14.15 4.13 5.88
CA ASN A 658 14.32 4.36 7.30
C ASN A 658 14.27 3.06 8.13
N PRO A 659 13.33 2.13 7.93
CA PRO A 659 13.35 0.83 8.59
C PRO A 659 14.59 -0.01 8.25
N TRP A 660 15.22 0.14 7.07
CA TRP A 660 16.48 -0.55 6.79
C TRP A 660 17.59 -0.13 7.77
N ILE A 661 17.62 1.16 8.11
CA ILE A 661 18.59 1.67 9.11
C ILE A 661 18.19 1.23 10.52
N SER A 662 16.90 1.25 10.87
CA SER A 662 16.44 0.72 12.16
C SER A 662 16.85 -0.75 12.35
N ILE A 663 16.61 -1.60 11.36
CA ILE A 663 17.04 -3.00 11.35
C ILE A 663 18.57 -3.08 11.47
N ALA A 664 19.33 -2.29 10.71
CA ALA A 664 20.79 -2.25 10.76
C ALA A 664 21.30 -1.86 12.17
N GLU A 665 20.64 -0.92 12.84
CA GLU A 665 20.96 -0.54 14.22
C GLU A 665 20.71 -1.71 15.20
N THR A 666 19.69 -2.54 14.96
CA THR A 666 19.48 -3.76 15.77
C THR A 666 20.56 -4.80 15.53
N VAL A 667 21.13 -4.90 14.33
CA VAL A 667 22.25 -5.79 14.02
C VAL A 667 23.48 -5.41 14.82
N VAL A 668 23.78 -4.12 14.94
CA VAL A 668 24.92 -3.63 15.75
C VAL A 668 24.59 -3.48 17.24
N GLY A 669 23.36 -3.84 17.66
CA GLY A 669 22.95 -3.87 19.07
C GLY A 669 22.58 -2.52 19.68
N ARG A 670 22.24 -1.52 18.87
CA ARG A 670 21.88 -0.15 19.28
C ARG A 670 20.36 0.04 19.34
N GLY A 671 19.69 -0.59 20.31
CA GLY A 671 18.24 -0.61 20.44
C GLY A 671 17.61 0.77 20.68
N ASN A 672 18.25 1.65 21.44
CA ASN A 672 17.80 3.05 21.64
C ASN A 672 17.78 3.81 20.30
N ARG A 673 18.78 3.55 19.45
CA ARG A 673 18.89 4.22 18.15
C ARG A 673 17.88 3.65 17.15
N ALA A 674 17.71 2.33 17.09
CA ALA A 674 16.68 1.68 16.28
C ALA A 674 15.28 2.25 16.61
N TRP A 675 14.94 2.32 17.88
CA TRP A 675 13.71 2.91 18.38
C TRP A 675 13.54 4.37 17.96
N GLN A 676 14.60 5.18 18.06
CA GLN A 676 14.56 6.57 17.63
C GLN A 676 14.28 6.71 16.12
N VAL A 677 14.88 5.86 15.27
CA VAL A 677 14.63 5.86 13.83
C VAL A 677 13.19 5.46 13.55
N TYR A 678 12.70 4.38 14.18
CA TYR A 678 11.32 3.91 14.06
C TYR A 678 10.30 5.00 14.41
N THR A 679 10.44 5.66 15.56
CA THR A 679 9.45 6.61 16.05
C THR A 679 9.39 7.92 15.27
N ARG A 680 10.47 8.31 14.55
CA ARG A 680 10.52 9.57 13.79
C ARG A 680 9.62 9.59 12.56
N THR A 681 9.39 8.44 11.93
CA THR A 681 8.52 8.32 10.75
C THR A 681 7.19 7.65 11.07
N CYS A 682 7.04 7.05 12.26
CA CYS A 682 5.85 6.31 12.64
C CYS A 682 4.64 7.24 12.86
N PRO A 683 3.50 6.98 12.21
CA PRO A 683 2.33 7.87 12.21
C PRO A 683 1.85 8.30 13.58
N ALA A 684 1.68 7.37 14.54
CA ALA A 684 1.19 7.70 15.87
C ALA A 684 2.11 8.67 16.65
N TYR A 685 3.39 8.79 16.27
CA TYR A 685 4.34 9.70 16.91
C TYR A 685 4.43 11.08 16.24
N ILE A 686 3.87 11.20 15.01
CA ILE A 686 3.86 12.45 14.26
C ILE A 686 2.49 13.13 14.22
N GLU A 687 1.47 12.57 14.85
CA GLU A 687 0.12 13.14 14.94
C GLU A 687 0.11 14.59 15.45
N ASP A 688 0.97 14.93 16.42
CA ASP A 688 1.05 16.25 17.02
C ASP A 688 1.54 17.35 16.05
N ILE A 689 2.17 16.97 14.94
CA ILE A 689 2.69 17.86 13.90
C ILE A 689 1.93 17.73 12.56
N SER A 690 0.66 17.34 12.60
CA SER A 690 -0.14 17.10 11.38
C SER A 690 -0.22 18.31 10.44
N GLU A 691 -0.13 19.55 10.95
CA GLU A 691 -0.06 20.76 10.11
C GLU A 691 1.24 20.88 9.30
N ILE A 692 2.34 20.28 9.77
CA ILE A 692 3.64 20.25 9.11
C ILE A 692 3.68 19.01 8.19
N HIS A 693 3.35 17.86 8.75
CA HIS A 693 3.39 16.57 8.05
C HIS A 693 2.34 16.48 6.93
N ARG A 694 1.13 16.99 7.13
CA ARG A 694 0.02 17.20 6.21
C ARG A 694 -0.71 15.94 5.73
N THR A 695 -0.03 14.82 5.56
CA THR A 695 -0.69 13.53 5.22
C THR A 695 -1.31 12.89 6.46
N GLU A 696 -2.02 11.79 6.27
CA GLU A 696 -2.75 11.06 7.29
C GLU A 696 -1.84 10.66 8.47
N PRO A 697 -2.22 10.95 9.72
CA PRO A 697 -1.43 10.59 10.89
C PRO A 697 -1.64 9.15 11.39
N TYR A 698 -2.33 8.31 10.61
CA TYR A 698 -2.59 6.90 10.94
C TYR A 698 -1.90 5.92 9.99
N VAL A 699 -1.31 6.39 8.89
CA VAL A 699 -0.58 5.57 7.91
C VAL A 699 0.71 6.24 7.47
N TYR A 700 1.66 5.44 6.99
CA TYR A 700 2.93 5.94 6.46
C TYR A 700 2.76 6.66 5.14
N SER A 701 3.59 7.67 4.95
CA SER A 701 3.84 8.31 3.67
C SER A 701 5.06 7.70 2.98
N GLN A 702 5.16 7.86 1.66
CA GLN A 702 6.33 7.43 0.91
C GLN A 702 7.55 8.30 1.24
N MET A 703 7.36 9.62 1.29
CA MET A 703 8.45 10.58 1.48
C MET A 703 8.05 11.77 2.34
N ILE A 704 9.06 12.38 2.97
CA ILE A 704 8.98 13.61 3.74
C ILE A 704 10.06 14.55 3.18
N ALA A 705 9.74 15.84 3.02
CA ALA A 705 10.72 16.84 2.63
C ALA A 705 11.90 16.90 3.61
N GLY A 706 13.12 16.78 3.10
CA GLY A 706 14.35 16.74 3.86
C GLY A 706 14.80 18.10 4.41
N LYS A 707 15.91 18.10 5.15
CA LYS A 707 16.41 19.29 5.85
C LYS A 707 16.85 20.44 4.92
N ASP A 708 17.13 20.12 3.65
CA ASP A 708 17.55 21.08 2.64
C ASP A 708 16.35 21.71 1.89
N ALA A 709 15.13 21.22 2.12
CA ALA A 709 13.90 21.75 1.55
C ALA A 709 13.31 22.88 2.40
N PRO A 710 12.72 23.94 1.80
CA PRO A 710 12.08 25.02 2.53
C PRO A 710 10.93 24.56 3.43
N ASN A 711 10.20 23.52 3.04
CA ASN A 711 9.07 22.93 3.77
C ASN A 711 9.47 21.62 4.49
N PHE A 712 10.64 21.62 5.11
CA PHE A 712 11.15 20.48 5.86
C PHE A 712 10.10 19.86 6.79
N GLY A 713 9.83 18.58 6.64
CA GLY A 713 8.86 17.82 7.40
C GLY A 713 7.51 17.60 6.69
N GLU A 714 7.25 18.28 5.54
CA GLU A 714 6.03 18.04 4.77
C GLU A 714 6.10 16.69 4.05
N ALA A 715 5.11 15.83 4.30
CA ALA A 715 5.02 14.52 3.67
C ALA A 715 4.15 14.51 2.41
N LYS A 716 4.37 13.50 1.57
CA LYS A 716 3.62 13.24 0.33
C LYS A 716 3.42 11.74 0.12
N ASN A 717 2.40 11.41 -0.68
CA ASN A 717 2.13 10.05 -1.17
C ASN A 717 1.94 9.05 -0.03
N SER A 718 0.85 9.19 0.70
CA SER A 718 0.45 8.29 1.77
C SER A 718 -0.09 6.94 1.25
N TRP A 719 -0.17 5.95 2.11
CA TRP A 719 -0.73 4.63 1.93
C TRP A 719 0.12 3.64 1.13
N LEU A 720 0.20 3.79 -0.21
CA LEU A 720 0.80 2.78 -1.08
C LEU A 720 2.32 2.96 -1.14
N THR A 721 2.99 2.42 -0.15
CA THR A 721 4.45 2.50 0.00
C THR A 721 5.01 1.24 0.66
N GLY A 722 6.16 0.79 0.21
CA GLY A 722 6.89 -0.30 0.87
C GLY A 722 7.31 0.01 2.30
N THR A 723 7.19 1.27 2.73
CA THR A 723 7.40 1.68 4.12
C THR A 723 6.55 0.87 5.08
N ALA A 724 5.28 0.60 4.73
CA ALA A 724 4.37 -0.15 5.59
C ALA A 724 4.90 -1.55 5.94
N ALA A 725 5.25 -2.34 4.92
CA ALA A 725 5.77 -3.69 5.11
C ALA A 725 7.13 -3.70 5.82
N TRP A 726 8.05 -2.83 5.40
CA TRP A 726 9.37 -2.74 6.00
C TRP A 726 9.35 -2.28 7.45
N THR A 727 8.48 -1.32 7.81
CA THR A 727 8.39 -0.86 9.19
C THR A 727 7.69 -1.89 10.08
N PHE A 728 6.72 -2.63 9.54
CA PHE A 728 6.12 -3.74 10.29
C PHE A 728 7.12 -4.89 10.48
N LEU A 729 7.92 -5.22 9.46
CA LEU A 729 9.04 -6.15 9.57
C LEU A 729 10.04 -5.70 10.63
N ASP A 730 10.47 -4.44 10.60
CA ASP A 730 11.40 -3.85 11.56
C ASP A 730 10.88 -3.98 12.99
N VAL A 731 9.69 -3.45 13.27
CA VAL A 731 9.16 -3.43 14.63
C VAL A 731 8.84 -4.82 15.16
N SER A 732 8.26 -5.71 14.35
CA SER A 732 7.83 -7.04 14.80
C SER A 732 9.01 -8.04 14.91
N GLN A 733 9.90 -8.05 13.89
CA GLN A 733 10.92 -9.08 13.77
C GLN A 733 12.31 -8.65 14.24
N TYR A 734 12.58 -7.34 14.38
CA TYR A 734 13.90 -6.84 14.77
C TYR A 734 13.88 -6.05 16.08
N ILE A 735 12.96 -5.09 16.25
CA ILE A 735 12.84 -4.37 17.53
C ILE A 735 12.25 -5.31 18.60
N LEU A 736 11.04 -5.84 18.38
CA LEU A 736 10.43 -6.82 19.30
C LEU A 736 11.07 -8.21 19.16
N GLY A 737 11.74 -8.45 18.03
CA GLY A 737 12.57 -9.63 17.82
C GLY A 737 11.80 -10.94 17.64
N ILE A 738 10.49 -10.92 17.34
CA ILE A 738 9.66 -12.11 17.15
C ILE A 738 9.68 -12.48 15.67
N ARG A 739 10.58 -13.36 15.27
CA ARG A 739 10.94 -13.60 13.89
C ARG A 739 10.70 -15.06 13.45
N PRO A 740 9.86 -15.32 12.42
CA PRO A 740 9.78 -16.63 11.77
C PRO A 740 11.14 -17.06 11.22
N ASP A 741 11.46 -18.35 11.39
CA ASP A 741 12.67 -18.95 10.83
C ASP A 741 12.34 -20.32 10.23
N TYR A 742 13.30 -20.91 9.51
CA TYR A 742 13.14 -22.22 8.87
C TYR A 742 12.80 -23.31 9.88
N ASP A 743 13.48 -23.32 11.03
CA ASP A 743 13.37 -24.35 12.05
C ASP A 743 12.42 -24.03 13.21
N GLY A 744 11.87 -22.80 13.26
CA GLY A 744 11.01 -22.41 14.37
C GLY A 744 10.75 -20.90 14.46
N LEU A 745 10.44 -20.44 15.67
CA LEU A 745 10.21 -19.02 15.96
C LEU A 745 11.37 -18.47 16.79
N THR A 746 12.08 -17.47 16.26
CA THR A 746 13.16 -16.79 16.97
C THR A 746 12.61 -15.64 17.82
N VAL A 747 13.08 -15.51 19.07
CA VAL A 747 12.78 -14.37 19.95
C VAL A 747 14.09 -13.72 20.38
N ASP A 748 14.47 -12.62 19.74
CA ASP A 748 15.73 -11.89 19.93
C ASP A 748 15.50 -10.37 19.98
N PRO A 749 14.90 -9.84 21.09
CA PRO A 749 14.53 -8.43 21.19
C PRO A 749 15.75 -7.51 21.15
N CYS A 750 15.59 -6.35 20.43
CA CYS A 750 16.50 -5.21 20.50
C CYS A 750 15.69 -3.96 20.74
N ILE A 751 15.34 -3.70 21.99
CA ILE A 751 14.40 -2.68 22.44
C ILE A 751 15.12 -1.50 23.10
N PRO A 752 14.46 -0.31 23.19
CA PRO A 752 15.04 0.80 23.93
C PRO A 752 15.19 0.44 25.42
N SER A 753 16.28 0.91 26.03
CA SER A 753 16.57 0.68 27.45
C SER A 753 15.50 1.23 28.41
N THR A 754 14.59 2.09 27.91
CA THR A 754 13.46 2.63 28.65
C THR A 754 12.25 1.71 28.70
N LEU A 755 12.22 0.64 27.91
CA LEU A 755 11.12 -0.32 27.88
C LEU A 755 11.44 -1.51 28.79
N ASP A 756 10.61 -1.75 29.82
CA ASP A 756 10.78 -2.81 30.82
C ASP A 756 10.51 -4.21 30.28
N GLY A 757 9.87 -4.30 29.11
CA GLY A 757 9.45 -5.51 28.44
C GLY A 757 8.12 -5.39 27.74
N PHE A 758 7.58 -6.48 27.25
CA PHE A 758 6.27 -6.53 26.58
C PHE A 758 5.70 -7.95 26.63
N GLU A 759 4.38 -8.04 26.41
CA GLU A 759 3.69 -9.31 26.17
C GLU A 759 3.30 -9.37 24.70
N ALA A 760 3.37 -10.54 24.08
CA ALA A 760 2.92 -10.74 22.71
C ALA A 760 2.17 -12.06 22.54
N LYS A 761 1.17 -12.06 21.67
CA LYS A 761 0.54 -13.25 21.13
C LYS A 761 0.93 -13.38 19.66
N ARG A 762 1.37 -14.56 19.23
CA ARG A 762 1.75 -14.85 17.85
C ARG A 762 1.25 -16.23 17.42
N ASP A 763 0.39 -16.27 16.41
CA ASP A 763 0.00 -17.51 15.77
C ASP A 763 1.04 -17.87 14.70
N PHE A 764 1.69 -19.01 14.82
CA PHE A 764 2.76 -19.42 13.90
C PHE A 764 2.70 -20.93 13.65
N ARG A 765 2.55 -21.34 12.40
CA ARG A 765 2.50 -22.73 11.92
C ARG A 765 1.55 -23.61 12.75
N GLY A 766 0.34 -23.10 13.04
CA GLY A 766 -0.74 -23.82 13.75
C GLY A 766 -0.59 -23.86 15.27
N VAL A 767 0.35 -23.13 15.84
CA VAL A 767 0.57 -22.99 17.28
C VAL A 767 0.44 -21.53 17.70
N THR A 768 -0.28 -21.26 18.80
CA THR A 768 -0.33 -19.93 19.43
C THR A 768 0.78 -19.81 20.47
N TYR A 769 1.64 -18.82 20.29
CA TYR A 769 2.73 -18.49 21.22
C TYR A 769 2.32 -17.31 22.09
N HIS A 770 2.30 -17.50 23.41
CA HIS A 770 2.15 -16.44 24.40
C HIS A 770 3.54 -16.09 24.93
N ILE A 771 4.06 -14.94 24.49
CA ILE A 771 5.45 -14.53 24.71
C ILE A 771 5.50 -13.39 25.73
N SER A 772 6.22 -13.60 26.83
CA SER A 772 6.50 -12.58 27.86
C SER A 772 7.98 -12.24 27.84
N VAL A 773 8.31 -10.99 27.49
CA VAL A 773 9.69 -10.47 27.49
C VAL A 773 9.86 -9.51 28.66
N ARG A 774 10.93 -9.69 29.45
CA ARG A 774 11.27 -8.85 30.58
C ARG A 774 12.69 -8.32 30.44
N ASN A 775 12.88 -7.03 30.71
CA ASN A 775 14.16 -6.34 30.62
C ASN A 775 14.60 -5.73 31.97
N PRO A 776 14.84 -6.53 33.00
CA PRO A 776 15.13 -6.03 34.36
C PRO A 776 16.46 -5.30 34.47
N LYS A 777 17.35 -5.44 33.48
CA LYS A 777 18.67 -4.78 33.47
C LYS A 777 18.70 -3.56 32.54
N HIS A 778 17.57 -3.24 31.87
CA HIS A 778 17.49 -2.15 30.93
C HIS A 778 18.57 -2.20 29.85
N VAL A 779 18.88 -3.40 29.36
CA VAL A 779 19.81 -3.63 28.26
C VAL A 779 19.08 -3.34 26.92
N GLU A 780 19.84 -2.96 25.90
CA GLU A 780 19.28 -2.72 24.57
C GLU A 780 19.12 -4.02 23.77
N LYS A 781 19.99 -5.01 24.00
CA LYS A 781 19.98 -6.31 23.31
C LYS A 781 20.57 -7.41 24.20
N GLY A 782 20.21 -8.65 23.89
CA GLY A 782 20.70 -9.86 24.51
C GLY A 782 19.61 -10.60 25.27
N VAL A 783 19.61 -11.93 25.14
CA VAL A 783 18.73 -12.86 25.87
C VAL A 783 19.57 -13.60 26.88
N ALA A 784 19.33 -13.38 28.17
CA ALA A 784 20.01 -14.05 29.24
C ALA A 784 19.44 -15.46 29.50
N SER A 785 18.12 -15.63 29.33
CA SER A 785 17.45 -16.92 29.43
C SER A 785 16.12 -16.94 28.66
N MET A 786 15.77 -18.10 28.14
CA MET A 786 14.47 -18.37 27.53
C MET A 786 13.94 -19.72 28.01
N THR A 787 12.63 -19.76 28.30
CA THR A 787 11.92 -21.00 28.60
C THR A 787 10.66 -21.14 27.76
N VAL A 788 10.30 -22.37 27.40
CA VAL A 788 9.05 -22.73 26.76
C VAL A 788 8.30 -23.70 27.65
N ASP A 789 7.11 -23.33 28.14
CA ASP A 789 6.35 -24.11 29.16
C ASP A 789 7.21 -24.47 30.38
N GLY A 790 8.07 -23.55 30.81
CA GLY A 790 8.97 -23.72 31.94
C GLY A 790 10.24 -24.57 31.69
N ILE A 791 10.42 -25.06 30.43
CA ILE A 791 11.62 -25.81 30.03
C ILE A 791 12.60 -24.84 29.36
N ALA A 792 13.86 -24.83 29.82
CA ALA A 792 14.89 -23.96 29.25
C ALA A 792 15.21 -24.35 27.79
N VAL A 793 15.39 -23.34 26.93
CA VAL A 793 15.79 -23.46 25.53
C VAL A 793 17.19 -22.87 25.38
N ASP A 794 18.09 -23.60 24.71
CA ASP A 794 19.40 -23.08 24.32
C ASP A 794 19.29 -22.20 23.06
N GLY A 795 19.86 -20.99 23.14
CA GLY A 795 19.75 -20.00 22.04
C GLY A 795 18.45 -19.25 22.03
N ASN A 796 18.13 -18.61 20.88
CA ASN A 796 17.00 -17.69 20.74
C ASN A 796 15.87 -18.24 19.82
N THR A 797 16.03 -19.45 19.26
CA THR A 797 15.04 -20.09 18.38
C THR A 797 14.29 -21.19 19.09
N ILE A 798 12.97 -21.10 19.10
CA ILE A 798 12.05 -22.08 19.67
C ILE A 798 11.75 -23.11 18.59
N PRO A 799 12.14 -24.37 18.75
CA PRO A 799 11.78 -25.45 17.83
C PRO A 799 10.25 -25.62 17.76
N LEU A 800 9.74 -26.07 16.62
CA LEU A 800 8.30 -26.30 16.45
C LEU A 800 7.77 -27.31 17.47
N PRO A 801 6.80 -26.93 18.32
CA PRO A 801 6.27 -27.83 19.35
C PRO A 801 5.47 -28.97 18.71
N THR A 802 5.75 -30.22 19.16
CA THR A 802 5.00 -31.39 18.65
C THR A 802 3.75 -31.64 19.49
N GLY A 803 2.60 -31.74 18.84
CA GLY A 803 1.33 -32.11 19.48
C GLY A 803 0.73 -31.07 20.44
N LYS A 804 1.18 -29.80 20.33
CA LYS A 804 0.63 -28.66 21.08
C LYS A 804 0.00 -27.65 20.15
N THR A 805 -1.07 -27.00 20.59
CA THR A 805 -1.74 -25.87 19.91
C THR A 805 -1.41 -24.53 20.54
N GLU A 806 -0.91 -24.53 21.79
CA GLU A 806 -0.50 -23.34 22.53
C GLU A 806 0.77 -23.60 23.31
N VAL A 807 1.62 -22.60 23.45
CA VAL A 807 2.82 -22.62 24.29
C VAL A 807 3.05 -21.28 24.98
N SER A 808 3.61 -21.31 26.19
CA SER A 808 4.03 -20.12 26.94
C SER A 808 5.53 -19.94 26.83
N VAL A 809 5.99 -18.76 26.45
CA VAL A 809 7.41 -18.41 26.25
C VAL A 809 7.77 -17.29 27.19
N GLU A 810 8.76 -17.51 28.03
CA GLU A 810 9.32 -16.48 28.93
C GLU A 810 10.75 -16.16 28.49
N VAL A 811 11.04 -14.87 28.25
CA VAL A 811 12.33 -14.35 27.83
C VAL A 811 12.79 -13.30 28.83
N VAL A 812 14.00 -13.44 29.31
CA VAL A 812 14.67 -12.46 30.19
C VAL A 812 15.86 -11.90 29.44
N MET A 813 15.84 -10.58 29.21
CA MET A 813 16.94 -9.84 28.60
C MET A 813 18.07 -9.59 29.64
N GLY A 814 19.37 -9.62 29.17
CA GLY A 814 20.49 -9.36 30.11
C GLY A 814 21.87 -9.62 29.54
#